data_2540d64dc3334ffc5c73f83b92776924
#
_entry.id   2540d64dc3334ffc5c73f83b92776924
#
_cell.length_a   1.000
_cell.length_b   1.000
_cell.length_c   1.000
_cell.angle_alpha   90.00
_cell.angle_beta   90.00
_cell.angle_gamma   90.00
#
_symmetry.space_group_name_H-M   'P 1'
#
loop_
_entity.id
_entity.type
_entity.pdbx_description
1 polymer ?
#
loop_
_entity_poly.entity_id
_entity_poly.type
_entity_poly.pdbx_seq_one_letter_code
_entity_poly.pdbx_strand_id
1 'polypeptide(L)'
;MHDLPFAAGRDNLLTALRSRGVAVVQAPPGTGKTTLAPQYVLEHVRSSSSTGRVIVTQPRRVAARSSAARIAELRGDRVGDEVGYTVRGDRAVSASTAIEMVTPGVLLRRLLADPDLDEVAAVVIDEVHERHLESDLVFAMVTQLRELRDDLVVVAMSATLDAARFAELLGGEGKSPAPVVDVPSPIHPLEIHYATSADSMVNRDRRHRSAVEDAVLATVRRALTDTTGDVLVFVPTIRGTETVAAALAGANDIEAFALHGRLSPGEQARIVRGSTDSDARRVIVATDVAESSLTVPGVRVVVDACLARVSRRDTTRGMSVLVTETASQSSMTQRAGRAGREGPGTVYRCITAEQYAKAPASAPPAVLTTDLTSTMLDVACWGSPRGSDLPLPDAFPTLAADVAESTLQAIGAVDESGAVTSYGRTLARIPADPRLARGGLLAAERVDATTVAKVLAVLDDGSGRLDALPDARDPVVSRFRTLLQGATRKGSAKPPLRGTDAVAYTLACAFPGLIARRVEGDRFLTASGTGTVLQRGSDRARSIPASAQWIAVADIAGASATSTGGTGAVIRDAVTLGQELAFDAASPLLTDTMTCTWTPGGASGKFAARRVRALGAIELSATPVSVKDITVADREAAVRKGLAQHGLASLSWSATASDLRRRIQYLHNNGVTGYPTVADAEHAAQLLDFVVPDLVAGKRPDLTGLLRGLVPWDRRLDADAPETLDLPGGRTVRLRYPEVTDAPDAPAVIATRLQDCFGMYGSPEIAGRRIQFQLLSPAQRPLAITDDLGGFWDGAYRQVRSEMRGRYPKHPWPEKPGPHLSE
;
A
#
# COMPACT_ATOMS: atom_id res chain seq x y z
N MET A 1 0.38 45.51 -11.33
CA MET A 1 0.27 44.20 -11.98
C MET A 1 1.48 43.83 -12.85
N HIS A 2 2.27 44.81 -13.34
CA HIS A 2 3.36 44.56 -14.27
C HIS A 2 4.67 44.04 -13.63
N ASP A 3 4.77 44.05 -12.31
CA ASP A 3 6.01 43.71 -11.61
C ASP A 3 6.20 42.18 -11.31
N LEU A 4 5.20 41.36 -11.60
CA LEU A 4 5.32 39.90 -11.39
C LEU A 4 5.89 39.21 -12.63
N PRO A 5 6.87 38.32 -12.50
CA PRO A 5 7.53 37.66 -13.65
C PRO A 5 6.55 36.98 -14.62
N PHE A 6 5.45 36.45 -14.14
CA PHE A 6 4.43 35.81 -14.96
C PHE A 6 3.73 36.78 -15.93
N ALA A 7 3.81 38.06 -15.73
CA ALA A 7 3.24 39.06 -16.66
C ALA A 7 3.81 38.94 -18.09
N ALA A 8 5.07 38.49 -18.21
CA ALA A 8 5.70 38.24 -19.51
C ALA A 8 5.07 37.08 -20.31
N GLY A 9 4.38 36.15 -19.63
CA GLY A 9 3.71 35.01 -20.25
C GLY A 9 2.29 35.29 -20.76
N ARG A 10 1.73 36.49 -20.51
CA ARG A 10 0.34 36.85 -20.82
C ARG A 10 -0.03 36.60 -22.28
N ASP A 11 0.74 37.17 -23.22
CA ASP A 11 0.38 37.11 -24.65
C ASP A 11 0.53 35.70 -25.21
N ASN A 12 1.49 34.90 -24.72
CA ASN A 12 1.65 33.51 -25.07
C ASN A 12 0.46 32.67 -24.58
N LEU A 13 0.01 32.88 -23.32
CA LEU A 13 -1.16 32.22 -22.77
C LEU A 13 -2.43 32.57 -23.56
N LEU A 14 -2.69 33.84 -23.79
CA LEU A 14 -3.86 34.28 -24.57
C LEU A 14 -3.84 33.75 -26.00
N THR A 15 -2.68 33.65 -26.64
CA THR A 15 -2.52 33.07 -27.98
C THR A 15 -2.83 31.56 -27.96
N ALA A 16 -2.31 30.82 -26.96
CA ALA A 16 -2.62 29.42 -26.77
C ALA A 16 -4.12 29.16 -26.59
N LEU A 17 -4.78 29.97 -25.74
CA LEU A 17 -6.21 29.84 -25.46
C LEU A 17 -7.07 30.16 -26.68
N ARG A 18 -6.73 31.22 -27.42
CA ARG A 18 -7.46 31.55 -28.68
C ARG A 18 -7.35 30.45 -29.74
N SER A 19 -6.20 29.77 -29.80
CA SER A 19 -5.98 28.75 -30.82
C SER A 19 -6.65 27.42 -30.50
N ARG A 20 -6.73 27.01 -29.21
CA ARG A 20 -7.15 25.67 -28.84
C ARG A 20 -8.08 25.58 -27.63
N GLY A 21 -8.28 26.66 -26.91
CA GLY A 21 -9.06 26.66 -25.64
C GLY A 21 -8.37 25.91 -24.48
N VAL A 22 -7.15 25.38 -24.72
CA VAL A 22 -6.39 24.63 -23.73
C VAL A 22 -4.94 25.10 -23.68
N ALA A 23 -4.31 25.05 -22.50
CA ALA A 23 -2.88 25.35 -22.33
C ALA A 23 -2.32 24.67 -21.07
N VAL A 24 -1.02 24.34 -21.11
CA VAL A 24 -0.25 23.99 -19.92
C VAL A 24 0.72 25.13 -19.62
N VAL A 25 0.69 25.66 -18.41
CA VAL A 25 1.57 26.71 -17.94
C VAL A 25 2.69 26.09 -17.11
N GLN A 26 3.93 26.30 -17.53
CA GLN A 26 5.11 25.94 -16.77
C GLN A 26 5.77 27.20 -16.23
N ALA A 27 5.78 27.35 -14.91
CA ALA A 27 6.41 28.50 -14.27
C ALA A 27 6.85 28.17 -12.84
N PRO A 28 8.07 28.56 -12.43
CA PRO A 28 8.58 28.32 -11.09
C PRO A 28 7.66 28.91 -10.00
N PRO A 29 7.74 28.41 -8.77
CA PRO A 29 6.98 28.98 -7.63
C PRO A 29 7.40 30.43 -7.39
N GLY A 30 6.41 31.28 -7.08
CA GLY A 30 6.66 32.73 -6.77
C GLY A 30 6.63 33.64 -7.96
N THR A 31 6.48 33.15 -9.20
CA THR A 31 6.35 33.98 -10.42
C THR A 31 5.05 34.78 -10.49
N GLY A 32 4.06 34.44 -9.66
CA GLY A 32 2.71 35.04 -9.71
C GLY A 32 1.74 34.29 -10.62
N LYS A 33 2.07 33.05 -11.08
CA LYS A 33 1.18 32.26 -11.96
C LYS A 33 -0.23 32.12 -11.38
N THR A 34 -0.35 31.71 -10.13
CA THR A 34 -1.64 31.53 -9.40
C THR A 34 -2.45 32.82 -9.30
N THR A 35 -1.77 33.98 -9.28
CA THR A 35 -2.41 35.27 -9.15
C THR A 35 -2.84 35.84 -10.49
N LEU A 36 -1.99 35.74 -11.53
CA LEU A 36 -2.22 36.39 -12.81
C LEU A 36 -2.90 35.52 -13.85
N ALA A 37 -2.58 34.20 -13.92
CA ALA A 37 -3.15 33.31 -14.92
C ALA A 37 -4.70 33.29 -14.87
N PRO A 38 -5.37 33.16 -13.68
CA PRO A 38 -6.83 33.21 -13.64
C PRO A 38 -7.43 34.48 -14.21
N GLN A 39 -6.76 35.64 -14.03
CA GLN A 39 -7.20 36.91 -14.54
C GLN A 39 -7.07 36.99 -16.08
N TYR A 40 -6.00 36.41 -16.66
CA TYR A 40 -5.85 36.34 -18.11
C TYR A 40 -6.81 35.35 -18.74
N VAL A 41 -7.12 34.23 -18.04
CA VAL A 41 -8.17 33.29 -18.45
C VAL A 41 -9.55 33.98 -18.45
N LEU A 42 -9.87 34.76 -17.41
CA LEU A 42 -11.11 35.56 -17.35
C LEU A 42 -11.17 36.59 -18.47
N GLU A 43 -10.06 37.22 -18.80
CA GLU A 43 -9.97 38.17 -19.94
C GLU A 43 -10.32 37.45 -21.25
N HIS A 44 -9.76 36.23 -21.47
CA HIS A 44 -10.05 35.43 -22.64
C HIS A 44 -11.54 35.04 -22.69
N VAL A 45 -12.12 34.52 -21.60
CA VAL A 45 -13.53 34.14 -21.49
C VAL A 45 -14.45 35.32 -21.82
N ARG A 46 -14.19 36.50 -21.28
CA ARG A 46 -14.96 37.72 -21.56
C ARG A 46 -14.84 38.21 -23.02
N SER A 47 -13.67 38.04 -23.62
CA SER A 47 -13.44 38.34 -25.04
C SER A 47 -14.22 37.45 -25.99
N SER A 48 -14.55 36.24 -25.55
CA SER A 48 -15.35 35.26 -26.28
C SER A 48 -16.85 35.35 -26.01
N SER A 49 -17.31 36.46 -25.36
CA SER A 49 -18.70 36.70 -24.98
C SER A 49 -19.33 35.64 -24.08
N SER A 50 -18.52 34.80 -23.41
CA SER A 50 -18.98 33.82 -22.43
C SER A 50 -19.23 34.52 -21.07
N THR A 51 -20.31 34.13 -20.40
CA THR A 51 -20.73 34.69 -19.08
C THR A 51 -20.41 33.73 -17.92
N GLY A 52 -19.82 32.57 -18.19
CA GLY A 52 -19.52 31.57 -17.19
C GLY A 52 -18.35 31.92 -16.28
N ARG A 53 -18.25 31.26 -15.14
CA ARG A 53 -17.19 31.47 -14.14
C ARG A 53 -15.88 30.81 -14.57
N VAL A 54 -14.78 31.35 -14.05
CA VAL A 54 -13.46 30.74 -14.05
C VAL A 54 -13.25 30.06 -12.69
N ILE A 55 -13.19 28.74 -12.68
CA ILE A 55 -12.88 27.97 -11.48
C ILE A 55 -11.39 27.67 -11.44
N VAL A 56 -10.75 27.91 -10.28
CA VAL A 56 -9.32 27.68 -10.08
C VAL A 56 -9.12 26.73 -8.92
N THR A 57 -8.49 25.58 -9.16
CA THR A 57 -8.19 24.65 -8.06
C THR A 57 -6.91 25.00 -7.33
N GLN A 58 -6.95 24.84 -6.00
CA GLN A 58 -5.80 24.95 -5.11
C GLN A 58 -5.75 23.75 -4.19
N PRO A 59 -4.63 23.01 -4.07
CA PRO A 59 -4.57 21.76 -3.28
C PRO A 59 -4.90 21.99 -1.80
N ARG A 60 -4.70 23.19 -1.28
CA ARG A 60 -4.84 23.50 0.14
C ARG A 60 -5.85 24.63 0.38
N ARG A 61 -6.71 24.45 1.40
CA ARG A 61 -7.74 25.45 1.78
C ARG A 61 -7.18 26.83 2.06
N VAL A 62 -6.01 26.89 2.72
CA VAL A 62 -5.33 28.17 3.01
C VAL A 62 -4.91 28.87 1.74
N ALA A 63 -4.36 28.11 0.78
CA ALA A 63 -3.94 28.65 -0.52
C ALA A 63 -5.14 29.22 -1.31
N ALA A 64 -6.26 28.50 -1.36
CA ALA A 64 -7.45 28.98 -2.04
C ALA A 64 -7.93 30.32 -1.48
N ARG A 65 -7.98 30.46 -0.14
CA ARG A 65 -8.37 31.73 0.52
C ARG A 65 -7.36 32.84 0.27
N SER A 66 -6.08 32.59 0.49
CA SER A 66 -5.04 33.61 0.33
C SER A 66 -4.89 34.07 -1.12
N SER A 67 -5.04 33.16 -2.08
CA SER A 67 -5.03 33.49 -3.50
C SER A 67 -6.25 34.33 -3.89
N ALA A 68 -7.45 34.00 -3.41
CA ALA A 68 -8.64 34.78 -3.63
C ALA A 68 -8.49 36.21 -3.04
N ALA A 69 -8.00 36.31 -1.80
CA ALA A 69 -7.74 37.60 -1.15
C ALA A 69 -6.71 38.43 -1.93
N ARG A 70 -5.62 37.80 -2.41
CA ARG A 70 -4.59 38.52 -3.17
C ARG A 70 -5.08 39.01 -4.52
N ILE A 71 -5.86 38.18 -5.23
CA ILE A 71 -6.44 38.57 -6.53
C ILE A 71 -7.45 39.72 -6.32
N ALA A 72 -8.33 39.60 -5.31
CA ALA A 72 -9.29 40.67 -4.99
C ALA A 72 -8.58 42.00 -4.65
N GLU A 73 -7.53 41.96 -3.79
CA GLU A 73 -6.71 43.12 -3.45
C GLU A 73 -6.10 43.80 -4.70
N LEU A 74 -5.52 43.02 -5.61
CA LEU A 74 -4.93 43.53 -6.84
C LEU A 74 -5.95 44.14 -7.80
N ARG A 75 -7.20 43.73 -7.71
CA ARG A 75 -8.32 44.28 -8.48
C ARG A 75 -9.02 45.45 -7.78
N GLY A 76 -8.63 45.76 -6.53
CA GLY A 76 -9.29 46.76 -5.71
C GLY A 76 -10.69 46.35 -5.25
N ASP A 77 -10.94 45.04 -5.12
CA ASP A 77 -12.23 44.43 -4.85
C ASP A 77 -12.24 43.73 -3.49
N ARG A 78 -13.40 43.27 -3.03
CA ARG A 78 -13.55 42.49 -1.81
C ARG A 78 -13.72 41.03 -2.14
N VAL A 79 -13.17 40.17 -1.27
CA VAL A 79 -13.40 38.73 -1.39
C VAL A 79 -14.88 38.39 -1.23
N GLY A 80 -15.45 37.69 -2.20
CA GLY A 80 -16.86 37.33 -2.29
C GLY A 80 -17.62 38.17 -3.34
N ASP A 81 -17.06 39.27 -3.86
CA ASP A 81 -17.61 40.03 -4.98
C ASP A 81 -17.18 39.38 -6.32
N GLU A 82 -16.31 39.99 -7.12
CA GLU A 82 -15.85 39.43 -8.40
C GLU A 82 -14.90 38.23 -8.23
N VAL A 83 -14.18 38.20 -7.11
CA VAL A 83 -13.25 37.11 -6.76
C VAL A 83 -13.68 36.50 -5.43
N GLY A 84 -13.94 35.16 -5.47
CA GLY A 84 -14.37 34.44 -4.29
C GLY A 84 -13.66 33.12 -4.10
N TYR A 85 -14.06 32.39 -3.07
CA TYR A 85 -13.59 31.04 -2.84
C TYR A 85 -14.68 30.14 -2.25
N THR A 86 -14.54 28.84 -2.52
CA THR A 86 -15.29 27.77 -1.85
C THR A 86 -14.35 26.67 -1.43
N VAL A 87 -14.26 26.41 -0.12
CA VAL A 87 -13.50 25.32 0.47
C VAL A 87 -14.37 24.53 1.45
N ARG A 88 -13.93 23.35 1.88
CA ARG A 88 -14.69 22.53 2.83
C ARG A 88 -15.01 23.33 4.11
N GLY A 89 -16.30 23.62 4.32
CA GLY A 89 -16.81 24.28 5.52
C GLY A 89 -16.74 25.81 5.50
N ASP A 90 -16.28 26.45 4.39
CA ASP A 90 -16.19 27.88 4.31
C ASP A 90 -16.37 28.39 2.86
N ARG A 91 -17.13 29.45 2.68
CA ARG A 91 -17.49 29.97 1.37
C ARG A 91 -17.64 31.49 1.40
N ALA A 92 -17.03 32.17 0.43
CA ALA A 92 -17.22 33.59 0.17
C ALA A 92 -17.37 33.82 -1.33
N VAL A 93 -18.58 33.75 -1.84
CA VAL A 93 -18.96 33.96 -3.26
C VAL A 93 -20.34 34.61 -3.33
N SER A 94 -20.59 35.31 -4.43
CA SER A 94 -21.88 35.95 -4.77
C SER A 94 -22.28 35.62 -6.21
N ALA A 95 -23.38 36.18 -6.66
CA ALA A 95 -23.80 36.07 -8.05
C ALA A 95 -22.84 36.79 -9.02
N SER A 96 -22.10 37.79 -8.57
CA SER A 96 -21.11 38.54 -9.35
C SER A 96 -19.73 37.86 -9.42
N THR A 97 -19.52 36.76 -8.68
CA THR A 97 -18.23 36.06 -8.65
C THR A 97 -17.87 35.46 -10.00
N ALA A 98 -16.84 36.02 -10.63
CA ALA A 98 -16.32 35.58 -11.92
C ALA A 98 -15.10 34.68 -11.80
N ILE A 99 -14.26 34.83 -10.76
CA ILE A 99 -13.15 33.93 -10.42
C ILE A 99 -13.45 33.28 -9.08
N GLU A 100 -13.54 31.94 -9.06
CA GLU A 100 -13.79 31.17 -7.83
C GLU A 100 -12.64 30.23 -7.55
N MET A 101 -11.92 30.46 -6.43
CA MET A 101 -10.85 29.57 -5.96
C MET A 101 -11.45 28.43 -5.16
N VAL A 102 -11.16 27.19 -5.54
CA VAL A 102 -11.72 26.00 -4.89
C VAL A 102 -10.62 24.98 -4.54
N THR A 103 -10.91 24.03 -3.64
CA THR A 103 -10.04 22.85 -3.52
C THR A 103 -10.45 21.79 -4.54
N PRO A 104 -9.53 20.89 -4.99
CA PRO A 104 -9.84 19.82 -5.94
C PRO A 104 -11.05 18.98 -5.52
N GLY A 105 -11.15 18.61 -4.24
CA GLY A 105 -12.31 17.87 -3.72
C GLY A 105 -13.63 18.63 -3.78
N VAL A 106 -13.63 19.97 -3.79
CA VAL A 106 -14.85 20.77 -4.02
C VAL A 106 -15.26 20.69 -5.48
N LEU A 107 -14.31 20.85 -6.40
CA LEU A 107 -14.59 20.74 -7.84
C LEU A 107 -15.01 19.32 -8.22
N LEU A 108 -14.35 18.29 -7.69
CA LEU A 108 -14.73 16.89 -7.89
C LEU A 108 -16.19 16.64 -7.49
N ARG A 109 -16.63 17.13 -6.32
CA ARG A 109 -18.03 17.02 -5.89
C ARG A 109 -18.98 17.78 -6.79
N ARG A 110 -18.55 18.92 -7.37
CA ARG A 110 -19.34 19.69 -8.32
C ARG A 110 -19.49 18.91 -9.64
N LEU A 111 -18.42 18.37 -10.18
CA LEU A 111 -18.43 17.50 -11.37
C LEU A 111 -19.37 16.29 -11.21
N LEU A 112 -19.35 15.63 -10.04
CA LEU A 112 -20.24 14.49 -9.78
C LEU A 112 -21.71 14.89 -9.59
N ALA A 113 -22.01 16.14 -9.25
CA ALA A 113 -23.36 16.64 -9.09
C ALA A 113 -23.93 17.31 -10.36
N ASP A 114 -23.04 17.95 -11.12
CA ASP A 114 -23.29 18.65 -12.37
C ASP A 114 -22.16 18.30 -13.35
N PRO A 115 -22.28 17.18 -14.09
CA PRO A 115 -21.21 16.70 -14.96
C PRO A 115 -20.90 17.65 -16.12
N ASP A 116 -21.87 18.44 -16.56
CA ASP A 116 -21.70 19.36 -17.70
C ASP A 116 -21.07 20.69 -17.28
N LEU A 117 -21.05 21.02 -15.97
CA LEU A 117 -20.54 22.29 -15.42
C LEU A 117 -21.11 23.54 -16.16
N ASP A 118 -22.45 23.58 -16.39
CA ASP A 118 -23.11 24.57 -17.24
C ASP A 118 -22.75 26.03 -16.95
N GLU A 119 -22.55 26.40 -15.67
CA GLU A 119 -22.21 27.77 -15.25
C GLU A 119 -20.70 28.07 -15.33
N VAL A 120 -19.86 27.12 -15.82
CA VAL A 120 -18.40 27.23 -15.85
C VAL A 120 -17.90 27.42 -17.26
N ALA A 121 -17.19 28.48 -17.52
CA ALA A 121 -16.55 28.76 -18.80
C ALA A 121 -15.08 28.32 -18.85
N ALA A 122 -14.43 28.26 -17.70
CA ALA A 122 -13.03 27.85 -17.62
C ALA A 122 -12.69 27.13 -16.32
N VAL A 123 -11.79 26.15 -16.43
CA VAL A 123 -11.17 25.45 -15.28
C VAL A 123 -9.65 25.63 -15.35
N VAL A 124 -9.09 26.16 -14.28
CA VAL A 124 -7.63 26.29 -14.09
C VAL A 124 -7.21 25.34 -12.98
N ILE A 125 -6.40 24.33 -13.30
CA ILE A 125 -5.93 23.31 -12.35
C ILE A 125 -4.51 23.66 -11.95
N ASP A 126 -4.34 24.21 -10.73
CA ASP A 126 -3.03 24.64 -10.24
C ASP A 126 -2.30 23.51 -9.50
N GLU A 127 -0.97 23.58 -9.50
CA GLU A 127 -0.04 22.67 -8.83
C GLU A 127 -0.23 21.19 -9.22
N VAL A 128 -0.50 20.90 -10.50
CA VAL A 128 -0.71 19.52 -11.00
C VAL A 128 0.49 18.60 -10.74
N HIS A 129 1.68 19.17 -10.56
CA HIS A 129 2.91 18.42 -10.25
C HIS A 129 2.96 17.86 -8.80
N GLU A 130 2.10 18.34 -7.89
CA GLU A 130 2.00 17.75 -6.54
C GLU A 130 1.38 16.35 -6.55
N ARG A 131 0.76 15.94 -7.66
CA ARG A 131 0.24 14.59 -7.92
C ARG A 131 -0.72 14.10 -6.83
N HIS A 132 -1.54 15.02 -6.29
CA HIS A 132 -2.63 14.67 -5.38
C HIS A 132 -3.75 13.94 -6.11
N LEU A 133 -4.28 12.89 -5.52
CA LEU A 133 -5.28 12.01 -6.14
C LEU A 133 -6.52 12.76 -6.62
N GLU A 134 -7.09 13.64 -5.80
CA GLU A 134 -8.26 14.46 -6.19
C GLU A 134 -7.91 15.43 -7.34
N SER A 135 -6.69 15.97 -7.40
CA SER A 135 -6.24 16.83 -8.50
C SER A 135 -6.10 16.06 -9.81
N ASP A 136 -5.53 14.84 -9.75
CA ASP A 136 -5.38 13.97 -10.91
C ASP A 136 -6.75 13.52 -11.45
N LEU A 137 -7.72 13.23 -10.57
CA LEU A 137 -9.11 12.94 -10.96
C LEU A 137 -9.80 14.12 -11.62
N VAL A 138 -9.73 15.29 -11.00
CA VAL A 138 -10.31 16.52 -11.56
C VAL A 138 -9.70 16.80 -12.93
N PHE A 139 -8.39 16.67 -13.07
CA PHE A 139 -7.71 16.83 -14.36
C PHE A 139 -8.28 15.88 -15.41
N ALA A 140 -8.39 14.58 -15.09
CA ALA A 140 -8.87 13.58 -16.02
C ALA A 140 -10.35 13.80 -16.41
N MET A 141 -11.22 14.08 -15.44
CA MET A 141 -12.66 14.31 -15.68
C MET A 141 -12.90 15.59 -16.47
N VAL A 142 -12.17 16.69 -16.16
CA VAL A 142 -12.28 17.95 -16.91
C VAL A 142 -11.73 17.80 -18.33
N THR A 143 -10.65 17.02 -18.51
CA THR A 143 -10.09 16.73 -19.83
C THR A 143 -11.09 15.92 -20.68
N GLN A 144 -11.75 14.91 -20.10
CA GLN A 144 -12.80 14.16 -20.79
C GLN A 144 -14.04 15.03 -21.07
N LEU A 145 -14.46 15.87 -20.12
CA LEU A 145 -15.57 16.80 -20.34
C LEU A 145 -15.28 17.78 -21.48
N ARG A 146 -14.01 18.19 -21.65
CA ARG A 146 -13.58 19.06 -22.74
C ARG A 146 -13.80 18.45 -24.12
N GLU A 147 -13.88 17.11 -24.23
CA GLU A 147 -14.22 16.43 -25.50
C GLU A 147 -15.69 16.62 -25.90
N LEU A 148 -16.56 16.87 -24.92
CA LEU A 148 -18.00 17.10 -25.09
C LEU A 148 -18.33 18.60 -25.13
N ARG A 149 -17.52 19.44 -24.48
CA ARG A 149 -17.70 20.87 -24.36
C ARG A 149 -16.55 21.64 -24.99
N ASP A 150 -16.63 21.85 -26.30
CA ASP A 150 -15.64 22.59 -27.07
C ASP A 150 -15.47 24.07 -26.61
N ASP A 151 -16.44 24.63 -25.90
CA ASP A 151 -16.44 25.96 -25.32
C ASP A 151 -15.68 26.04 -23.98
N LEU A 152 -15.48 24.94 -23.28
CA LEU A 152 -14.82 24.90 -21.96
C LEU A 152 -13.32 25.16 -22.10
N VAL A 153 -12.83 26.22 -21.49
CA VAL A 153 -11.39 26.52 -21.44
C VAL A 153 -10.72 25.74 -20.32
N VAL A 154 -9.61 25.04 -20.60
CA VAL A 154 -8.88 24.28 -19.57
C VAL A 154 -7.40 24.65 -19.53
N VAL A 155 -6.93 25.02 -18.35
CA VAL A 155 -5.51 25.38 -18.11
C VAL A 155 -4.95 24.52 -16.96
N ALA A 156 -3.88 23.77 -17.23
CA ALA A 156 -3.10 23.11 -16.18
C ALA A 156 -1.86 23.90 -15.86
N MET A 157 -1.54 24.09 -14.57
CA MET A 157 -0.35 24.86 -14.14
C MET A 157 0.59 23.98 -13.33
N SER A 158 1.86 23.95 -13.72
CA SER A 158 2.93 23.16 -13.11
C SER A 158 4.12 24.04 -12.74
N ALA A 159 4.84 23.69 -11.69
CA ALA A 159 6.11 24.29 -11.32
C ALA A 159 7.34 23.47 -11.79
N THR A 160 7.14 22.31 -12.40
CA THR A 160 8.20 21.36 -12.79
C THR A 160 8.14 20.98 -14.26
N LEU A 161 9.16 20.24 -14.73
CA LEU A 161 9.32 19.78 -16.11
C LEU A 161 8.27 18.75 -16.61
N ASP A 162 7.37 18.27 -15.78
CA ASP A 162 6.32 17.34 -16.18
C ASP A 162 5.21 17.94 -17.08
N ALA A 163 5.36 19.22 -17.47
CA ALA A 163 4.39 19.92 -18.31
C ALA A 163 4.10 19.18 -19.63
N ALA A 164 5.11 18.51 -20.22
CA ALA A 164 4.94 17.77 -21.46
C ALA A 164 3.90 16.64 -21.35
N ARG A 165 3.95 15.86 -20.27
CA ARG A 165 2.99 14.78 -20.01
C ARG A 165 1.55 15.29 -19.88
N PHE A 166 1.37 16.36 -19.11
CA PHE A 166 0.04 16.99 -18.97
C PHE A 166 -0.43 17.61 -20.28
N ALA A 167 0.50 18.12 -21.12
CA ALA A 167 0.17 18.65 -22.43
C ALA A 167 -0.30 17.56 -23.41
N GLU A 168 0.32 16.38 -23.38
CA GLU A 168 -0.12 15.22 -24.16
C GLU A 168 -1.52 14.78 -23.74
N LEU A 169 -1.77 14.60 -22.43
CA LEU A 169 -3.08 14.19 -21.92
C LEU A 169 -4.17 15.22 -22.24
N LEU A 170 -3.92 16.52 -22.03
CA LEU A 170 -4.87 17.59 -22.27
C LEU A 170 -5.10 17.82 -23.78
N GLY A 171 -4.16 17.41 -24.63
CA GLY A 171 -4.27 17.45 -26.07
C GLY A 171 -5.33 16.49 -26.62
N GLY A 172 -5.59 15.39 -25.89
CA GLY A 172 -6.51 14.33 -26.27
C GLY A 172 -5.85 13.25 -27.16
N GLU A 173 -6.45 12.05 -27.14
CA GLU A 173 -5.94 10.90 -27.88
C GLU A 173 -5.91 11.18 -29.41
N GLY A 174 -4.77 10.89 -30.03
CA GLY A 174 -4.58 11.12 -31.49
C GLY A 174 -4.51 12.59 -31.91
N LYS A 175 -4.56 13.54 -30.99
CA LYS A 175 -4.42 14.98 -31.27
C LYS A 175 -3.01 15.48 -30.88
N SER A 176 -2.63 16.65 -31.38
CA SER A 176 -1.37 17.29 -30.97
C SER A 176 -1.42 17.67 -29.49
N PRO A 177 -0.30 17.60 -28.74
CA PRO A 177 -0.23 18.07 -27.36
C PRO A 177 -0.76 19.51 -27.18
N ALA A 178 -1.32 19.82 -26.02
CA ALA A 178 -1.74 21.18 -25.69
C ALA A 178 -0.54 22.13 -25.71
N PRO A 179 -0.72 23.41 -26.09
CA PRO A 179 0.36 24.38 -26.05
C PRO A 179 0.95 24.52 -24.63
N VAL A 180 2.30 24.48 -24.55
CA VAL A 180 3.02 24.73 -23.30
C VAL A 180 3.49 26.19 -23.30
N VAL A 181 3.08 26.94 -22.26
CA VAL A 181 3.50 28.31 -22.00
C VAL A 181 4.57 28.26 -20.91
N ASP A 182 5.82 28.39 -21.28
CA ASP A 182 6.95 28.43 -20.36
C ASP A 182 7.32 29.86 -19.98
N VAL A 183 7.33 30.12 -18.67
CA VAL A 183 7.68 31.45 -18.11
C VAL A 183 8.87 31.26 -17.17
N PRO A 184 10.10 31.39 -17.69
CA PRO A 184 11.29 31.27 -16.88
C PRO A 184 11.38 32.41 -15.86
N SER A 185 11.77 32.07 -14.65
CA SER A 185 12.08 33.08 -13.62
C SER A 185 13.41 32.72 -12.98
N PRO A 186 14.37 33.64 -12.94
CA PRO A 186 15.62 33.40 -12.25
C PRO A 186 15.36 33.24 -10.75
N ILE A 187 15.80 32.14 -10.19
CA ILE A 187 15.91 31.97 -8.74
C ILE A 187 17.22 32.59 -8.30
N HIS A 188 17.19 33.41 -7.24
CA HIS A 188 18.42 33.93 -6.68
C HIS A 188 19.34 32.82 -6.17
N PRO A 189 20.66 33.00 -6.16
CA PRO A 189 21.61 32.00 -5.69
C PRO A 189 21.29 31.52 -4.28
N LEU A 190 21.44 30.20 -4.07
CA LEU A 190 21.24 29.54 -2.78
C LEU A 190 22.55 28.94 -2.31
N GLU A 191 22.97 29.23 -1.09
CA GLU A 191 24.03 28.54 -0.40
C GLU A 191 23.45 27.37 0.42
N ILE A 192 23.83 26.13 0.11
CA ILE A 192 23.24 24.94 0.73
C ILE A 192 24.27 24.28 1.65
N HIS A 193 23.94 24.19 2.94
CA HIS A 193 24.71 23.50 3.97
C HIS A 193 24.05 22.18 4.33
N TYR A 194 24.84 21.12 4.41
CA TYR A 194 24.40 19.80 4.86
C TYR A 194 24.88 19.52 6.27
N ALA A 195 24.17 18.70 7.01
CA ALA A 195 24.59 18.21 8.32
C ALA A 195 25.85 17.33 8.17
N THR A 196 26.69 17.32 9.21
CA THR A 196 27.75 16.32 9.34
C THR A 196 27.17 14.96 9.71
N SER A 197 27.97 13.88 9.57
CA SER A 197 27.53 12.54 9.94
C SER A 197 27.16 12.42 11.42
N ALA A 198 27.79 13.21 12.31
CA ALA A 198 27.49 13.25 13.74
C ALA A 198 26.18 13.98 14.06
N ASP A 199 25.84 15.01 13.26
CA ASP A 199 24.67 15.88 13.48
C ASP A 199 23.43 15.42 12.69
N SER A 200 23.61 14.46 11.77
CA SER A 200 22.53 13.95 10.94
C SER A 200 21.45 13.24 11.74
N MET A 201 20.19 13.62 11.55
CA MET A 201 19.03 13.02 12.18
C MET A 201 18.84 11.54 11.92
N VAL A 202 19.38 11.01 10.81
CA VAL A 202 19.20 9.59 10.44
C VAL A 202 20.07 8.68 11.32
N ASN A 203 21.18 9.17 11.88
CA ASN A 203 22.04 8.43 12.79
C ASN A 203 21.57 8.51 14.25
N ARG A 204 20.68 9.43 14.59
CA ARG A 204 20.05 9.49 15.91
C ARG A 204 18.86 8.52 15.94
N ASP A 205 18.79 7.69 17.00
CA ASP A 205 17.77 6.65 17.13
C ASP A 205 16.36 7.22 16.90
N ARG A 206 15.72 6.87 15.75
CA ARG A 206 14.37 7.33 15.36
C ARG A 206 13.29 7.02 16.39
N ARG A 207 13.61 6.24 17.43
CA ARG A 207 12.68 5.88 18.52
C ARG A 207 12.45 7.02 19.52
N HIS A 208 13.35 8.01 19.58
CA HIS A 208 13.17 9.19 20.44
C HIS A 208 12.61 10.35 19.60
N ARG A 209 11.33 10.66 19.76
CA ARG A 209 10.65 11.77 19.06
C ARG A 209 11.32 13.14 19.32
N SER A 210 12.00 13.31 20.44
CA SER A 210 12.76 14.52 20.78
C SER A 210 14.03 14.69 19.94
N ALA A 211 14.56 13.63 19.33
CA ALA A 211 15.82 13.71 18.59
C ALA A 211 15.73 14.54 17.28
N VAL A 212 14.54 14.62 16.65
CA VAL A 212 14.30 15.43 15.45
C VAL A 212 14.24 16.91 15.83
N GLU A 213 13.43 17.24 16.83
CA GLU A 213 13.26 18.61 17.33
C GLU A 213 14.58 19.18 17.87
N ASP A 214 15.38 18.38 18.60
CA ASP A 214 16.69 18.78 19.13
C ASP A 214 17.70 19.07 18.01
N ALA A 215 17.74 18.23 16.95
CA ALA A 215 18.62 18.43 15.80
C ALA A 215 18.23 19.69 15.01
N VAL A 216 16.93 19.90 14.82
CA VAL A 216 16.41 21.11 14.16
C VAL A 216 16.73 22.36 14.98
N LEU A 217 16.53 22.34 16.29
CA LEU A 217 16.86 23.45 17.20
C LEU A 217 18.35 23.81 17.16
N ALA A 218 19.23 22.82 17.19
CA ALA A 218 20.67 23.06 17.06
C ALA A 218 21.02 23.72 15.72
N THR A 219 20.40 23.24 14.62
CA THR A 219 20.60 23.82 13.28
C THR A 219 20.02 25.23 13.17
N VAL A 220 18.84 25.49 13.74
CA VAL A 220 18.24 26.84 13.77
C VAL A 220 19.15 27.84 14.53
N ARG A 221 19.67 27.44 15.69
CA ARG A 221 20.59 28.29 16.46
C ARG A 221 21.86 28.64 15.69
N ARG A 222 22.43 27.64 14.99
CA ARG A 222 23.55 27.85 14.07
C ARG A 222 23.19 28.82 12.97
N ALA A 223 22.06 28.60 12.28
CA ALA A 223 21.60 29.47 11.20
C ALA A 223 21.38 30.92 11.67
N LEU A 224 20.86 31.12 12.89
CA LEU A 224 20.68 32.44 13.49
C LEU A 224 22.03 33.15 13.76
N THR A 225 23.08 32.43 14.09
CA THR A 225 24.41 32.97 14.30
C THR A 225 25.12 33.29 12.97
N ASP A 226 24.97 32.43 11.97
CA ASP A 226 25.74 32.49 10.72
C ASP A 226 25.13 33.45 9.68
N THR A 227 23.83 33.81 9.82
CA THR A 227 23.07 34.50 8.77
C THR A 227 22.22 35.65 9.30
N THR A 228 21.65 36.42 8.38
CA THR A 228 20.68 37.50 8.66
C THR A 228 19.35 37.26 7.93
N GLY A 229 18.30 38.00 8.29
CA GLY A 229 16.96 37.82 7.71
C GLY A 229 16.09 36.73 8.38
N ASP A 230 14.85 36.64 7.98
CA ASP A 230 13.88 35.71 8.58
C ASP A 230 14.21 34.26 8.26
N VAL A 231 13.90 33.37 9.18
CA VAL A 231 14.16 31.95 9.10
C VAL A 231 12.85 31.17 8.95
N LEU A 232 12.74 30.34 7.91
CA LEU A 232 11.65 29.39 7.74
C LEU A 232 12.16 27.97 8.03
N VAL A 233 11.54 27.32 9.00
CA VAL A 233 11.93 25.99 9.47
C VAL A 233 10.88 24.96 9.09
N PHE A 234 11.26 23.91 8.39
CA PHE A 234 10.36 22.79 8.03
C PHE A 234 10.51 21.62 8.98
N VAL A 235 9.39 21.23 9.60
CA VAL A 235 9.29 20.04 10.45
C VAL A 235 8.06 19.18 10.08
N PRO A 236 8.08 17.84 10.26
CA PRO A 236 7.04 16.98 9.72
C PRO A 236 5.72 16.99 10.52
N THR A 237 5.67 17.53 11.74
CA THR A 237 4.51 17.39 12.62
C THR A 237 4.06 18.73 13.22
N ILE A 238 2.76 18.86 13.46
CA ILE A 238 2.19 20.03 14.17
C ILE A 238 2.84 20.20 15.55
N ARG A 239 2.93 19.11 16.32
CA ARG A 239 3.60 19.14 17.63
C ARG A 239 5.06 19.59 17.51
N GLY A 240 5.78 19.15 16.46
CA GLY A 240 7.14 19.61 16.20
C GLY A 240 7.20 21.13 15.97
N THR A 241 6.21 21.71 15.23
CA THR A 241 6.17 23.17 15.06
C THR A 241 6.01 23.90 16.39
N GLU A 242 5.09 23.43 17.22
CA GLU A 242 4.82 24.02 18.54
C GLU A 242 6.03 23.87 19.48
N THR A 243 6.65 22.66 19.54
CA THR A 243 7.79 22.36 20.40
C THR A 243 9.02 23.21 20.03
N VAL A 244 9.35 23.30 18.74
CA VAL A 244 10.52 24.05 18.27
C VAL A 244 10.28 25.56 18.44
N ALA A 245 9.08 26.06 18.12
CA ALA A 245 8.74 27.47 18.32
C ALA A 245 8.79 27.87 19.81
N ALA A 246 8.22 27.05 20.70
CA ALA A 246 8.26 27.29 22.16
C ALA A 246 9.69 27.27 22.72
N ALA A 247 10.57 26.40 22.22
CA ALA A 247 11.97 26.34 22.66
C ALA A 247 12.84 27.51 22.18
N LEU A 248 12.36 28.27 21.17
CA LEU A 248 12.98 29.51 20.68
C LEU A 248 12.37 30.77 21.30
N ALA A 249 11.16 30.64 21.86
CA ALA A 249 10.49 31.76 22.52
C ALA A 249 11.25 32.16 23.82
N GLY A 250 11.60 33.43 23.95
CA GLY A 250 12.31 33.95 25.12
C GLY A 250 13.74 34.44 24.85
N ALA A 251 14.24 34.28 23.64
CA ALA A 251 15.44 35.01 23.20
C ALA A 251 15.04 36.45 22.81
N ASN A 252 15.69 37.47 23.38
CA ASN A 252 15.30 38.89 23.30
C ASN A 252 15.18 39.47 21.88
N ASP A 253 15.81 38.79 20.87
CA ASP A 253 15.88 39.32 19.50
C ASP A 253 15.13 38.42 18.47
N ILE A 254 14.27 37.49 18.95
CA ILE A 254 13.62 36.50 18.09
C ILE A 254 12.11 36.47 18.36
N GLU A 255 11.31 36.56 17.30
CA GLU A 255 9.91 36.18 17.33
C GLU A 255 9.69 34.80 16.67
N ALA A 256 9.35 33.77 17.48
CA ALA A 256 9.13 32.41 17.01
C ALA A 256 7.63 32.12 16.87
N PHE A 257 7.25 31.56 15.69
CA PHE A 257 5.87 31.24 15.37
C PHE A 257 5.76 29.77 14.90
N ALA A 258 4.70 29.09 15.36
CA ALA A 258 4.30 27.79 14.81
C ALA A 258 3.26 28.00 13.69
N LEU A 259 3.52 27.47 12.47
CA LEU A 259 2.64 27.62 11.31
C LEU A 259 2.18 26.26 10.81
N HIS A 260 0.89 25.97 10.95
CA HIS A 260 0.31 24.69 10.51
C HIS A 260 -1.17 24.81 10.13
N GLY A 261 -1.71 23.80 9.44
CA GLY A 261 -3.07 23.84 8.88
C GLY A 261 -4.23 23.85 9.90
N ARG A 262 -3.96 23.69 11.20
CA ARG A 262 -4.99 23.74 12.27
C ARG A 262 -5.18 25.13 12.88
N LEU A 263 -4.30 26.07 12.59
CA LEU A 263 -4.47 27.45 13.01
C LEU A 263 -5.67 28.10 12.32
N SER A 264 -6.31 29.05 13.00
CA SER A 264 -7.36 29.86 12.39
C SER A 264 -6.80 30.69 11.21
N PRO A 265 -7.62 31.05 10.23
CA PRO A 265 -7.19 31.90 9.10
C PRO A 265 -6.58 33.24 9.53
N GLY A 266 -7.10 33.83 10.58
CA GLY A 266 -6.57 35.12 11.14
C GLY A 266 -5.18 34.94 11.73
N GLU A 267 -4.93 33.87 12.46
CA GLU A 267 -3.61 33.54 13.03
C GLU A 267 -2.58 33.28 11.93
N GLN A 268 -2.94 32.48 10.92
CA GLN A 268 -2.07 32.21 9.77
C GLN A 268 -1.72 33.50 9.03
N ALA A 269 -2.71 34.36 8.74
CA ALA A 269 -2.50 35.62 8.07
C ALA A 269 -1.59 36.58 8.89
N ARG A 270 -1.73 36.59 10.22
CA ARG A 270 -0.89 37.37 11.12
C ARG A 270 0.56 36.91 11.07
N ILE A 271 0.81 35.59 11.15
CA ILE A 271 2.17 34.99 11.10
C ILE A 271 2.84 35.31 9.75
N VAL A 272 2.09 35.20 8.67
CA VAL A 272 2.62 35.45 7.31
C VAL A 272 2.95 36.92 7.07
N ARG A 273 2.06 37.86 7.49
CA ARG A 273 2.31 39.31 7.31
C ARG A 273 3.45 39.80 8.17
N GLY A 274 3.62 39.23 9.35
CA GLY A 274 4.56 39.71 10.36
C GLY A 274 4.11 40.94 11.10
N SER A 275 4.89 41.39 12.09
CA SER A 275 4.73 42.66 12.76
C SER A 275 5.45 43.76 11.95
N THR A 276 4.80 44.90 11.72
CA THR A 276 5.41 46.05 11.04
C THR A 276 6.28 46.87 11.99
N ASP A 277 6.20 46.62 13.30
CA ASP A 277 6.77 47.47 14.36
C ASP A 277 7.89 46.76 15.17
N SER A 278 8.32 45.53 14.79
CA SER A 278 9.34 44.76 15.50
C SER A 278 10.63 44.69 14.69
N ASP A 279 11.75 45.07 15.28
CA ASP A 279 13.11 44.82 14.77
C ASP A 279 13.57 43.40 15.03
N ALA A 280 12.74 42.58 15.70
CA ALA A 280 13.06 41.19 16.03
C ALA A 280 13.06 40.33 14.81
N ARG A 281 14.04 39.39 14.71
CA ARG A 281 14.16 38.42 13.64
C ARG A 281 13.08 37.34 13.78
N ARG A 282 12.32 37.07 12.71
CA ARG A 282 11.26 36.06 12.75
C ARG A 282 11.82 34.69 12.48
N VAL A 283 11.37 33.72 13.26
CA VAL A 283 11.57 32.27 13.04
C VAL A 283 10.22 31.61 12.89
N ILE A 284 9.86 31.19 11.69
CA ILE A 284 8.58 30.57 11.39
C ILE A 284 8.79 29.07 11.23
N VAL A 285 8.30 28.31 12.22
CA VAL A 285 8.39 26.84 12.20
C VAL A 285 7.12 26.29 11.57
N ALA A 286 7.23 25.70 10.40
CA ALA A 286 6.09 25.27 9.59
C ALA A 286 6.11 23.77 9.28
N THR A 287 4.91 23.24 9.05
CA THR A 287 4.77 21.97 8.33
C THR A 287 4.90 22.23 6.82
N ASP A 288 4.61 21.22 6.01
CA ASP A 288 4.55 21.31 4.54
C ASP A 288 3.58 22.38 4.01
N VAL A 289 2.77 23.00 4.86
CA VAL A 289 1.87 24.12 4.51
C VAL A 289 2.62 25.30 3.89
N ALA A 290 3.88 25.50 4.24
CA ALA A 290 4.73 26.56 3.70
C ALA A 290 5.60 26.08 2.52
N GLU A 291 5.47 24.83 2.05
CA GLU A 291 6.28 24.29 0.96
C GLU A 291 5.92 24.86 -0.42
N SER A 292 4.64 24.86 -0.79
CA SER A 292 4.18 25.31 -2.12
C SER A 292 3.24 26.53 -2.06
N SER A 293 2.26 26.49 -1.19
CA SER A 293 1.05 27.30 -1.29
C SER A 293 1.09 28.64 -0.57
N LEU A 294 2.08 28.90 0.31
CA LEU A 294 2.12 30.09 1.14
C LEU A 294 3.42 30.86 0.90
N THR A 295 3.32 32.14 0.54
CA THR A 295 4.48 33.02 0.45
C THR A 295 4.67 33.77 1.75
N VAL A 296 5.81 33.58 2.39
CA VAL A 296 6.20 34.33 3.61
C VAL A 296 7.23 35.37 3.20
N PRO A 297 6.91 36.64 3.20
CA PRO A 297 7.86 37.70 2.86
C PRO A 297 9.02 37.79 3.86
N GLY A 298 10.21 38.25 3.40
CA GLY A 298 11.38 38.46 4.25
C GLY A 298 12.23 37.23 4.53
N VAL A 299 11.79 36.02 4.14
CA VAL A 299 12.56 34.77 4.34
C VAL A 299 13.82 34.78 3.51
N ARG A 300 14.99 34.64 4.16
CA ARG A 300 16.31 34.50 3.57
C ARG A 300 17.02 33.22 3.96
N VAL A 301 16.52 32.55 5.00
CA VAL A 301 17.11 31.34 5.53
C VAL A 301 16.06 30.24 5.63
N VAL A 302 16.41 29.06 5.15
CA VAL A 302 15.58 27.85 5.31
C VAL A 302 16.36 26.82 6.13
N VAL A 303 15.73 26.28 7.16
CA VAL A 303 16.18 25.09 7.88
C VAL A 303 15.20 23.97 7.60
N ASP A 304 15.68 22.91 6.95
CA ASP A 304 14.84 21.78 6.54
C ASP A 304 15.19 20.51 7.31
N ALA A 305 14.24 19.98 8.07
CA ALA A 305 14.34 18.67 8.69
C ALA A 305 14.49 17.55 7.65
N CYS A 306 14.23 17.80 6.35
CA CYS A 306 14.28 16.83 5.28
C CYS A 306 13.37 15.61 5.50
N LEU A 307 12.29 15.81 6.25
CA LEU A 307 11.27 14.81 6.54
C LEU A 307 9.92 15.25 5.97
N ALA A 308 9.11 14.26 5.58
CA ALA A 308 7.74 14.45 5.13
C ALA A 308 6.80 13.50 5.86
N ARG A 309 5.55 13.90 6.06
CA ARG A 309 4.48 12.99 6.48
C ARG A 309 3.72 12.52 5.26
N VAL A 310 3.75 11.21 5.02
CA VAL A 310 3.08 10.60 3.90
C VAL A 310 2.02 9.60 4.38
N SER A 311 0.91 9.54 3.67
CA SER A 311 -0.09 8.50 3.90
C SER A 311 0.41 7.20 3.27
N ARG A 312 0.45 6.13 4.07
CA ARG A 312 0.75 4.77 3.61
C ARG A 312 -0.42 3.87 3.92
N ARG A 313 -0.77 3.03 2.96
CA ARG A 313 -1.78 2.01 3.19
C ARG A 313 -1.18 0.85 3.98
N ASP A 314 -1.76 0.54 5.12
CA ASP A 314 -1.53 -0.72 5.82
C ASP A 314 -2.47 -1.78 5.22
N THR A 315 -1.96 -2.59 4.30
CA THR A 315 -2.74 -3.63 3.62
C THR A 315 -3.25 -4.70 4.58
N THR A 316 -2.56 -4.92 5.70
CA THR A 316 -2.94 -5.89 6.73
C THR A 316 -4.15 -5.43 7.53
N ARG A 317 -4.35 -4.12 7.64
CA ARG A 317 -5.38 -3.50 8.48
C ARG A 317 -6.48 -2.78 7.69
N GLY A 318 -6.31 -2.62 6.37
CA GLY A 318 -7.24 -1.87 5.51
C GLY A 318 -7.37 -0.39 5.90
N MET A 319 -6.34 0.19 6.54
CA MET A 319 -6.33 1.57 7.02
C MET A 319 -5.15 2.34 6.43
N SER A 320 -5.35 3.65 6.21
CA SER A 320 -4.24 4.54 5.90
C SER A 320 -3.56 5.01 7.19
N VAL A 321 -2.24 4.92 7.24
CA VAL A 321 -1.42 5.38 8.36
C VAL A 321 -0.49 6.49 7.89
N LEU A 322 -0.45 7.60 8.63
CA LEU A 322 0.51 8.66 8.39
C LEU A 322 1.88 8.27 8.97
N VAL A 323 2.85 8.05 8.10
CA VAL A 323 4.24 7.75 8.47
C VAL A 323 5.14 8.96 8.21
N THR A 324 6.23 9.08 8.97
CA THR A 324 7.27 10.08 8.73
C THR A 324 8.41 9.42 7.99
N GLU A 325 8.72 9.93 6.81
CA GLU A 325 9.77 9.42 5.92
C GLU A 325 10.71 10.55 5.50
N THR A 326 11.85 10.21 4.89
CA THR A 326 12.71 11.20 4.25
C THR A 326 11.96 11.86 3.10
N ALA A 327 11.97 13.19 3.04
CA ALA A 327 11.36 13.94 1.96
C ALA A 327 12.06 13.66 0.62
N SER A 328 11.37 13.83 -0.51
CA SER A 328 11.99 13.73 -1.83
C SER A 328 12.92 14.89 -2.11
N GLN A 329 13.87 14.71 -3.04
CA GLN A 329 14.76 15.78 -3.48
C GLN A 329 13.98 16.97 -4.07
N SER A 330 12.90 16.72 -4.81
CA SER A 330 12.02 17.76 -5.35
C SER A 330 11.36 18.60 -4.26
N SER A 331 10.82 17.96 -3.20
CA SER A 331 10.24 18.65 -2.03
C SER A 331 11.31 19.48 -1.31
N MET A 332 12.47 18.89 -1.00
CA MET A 332 13.58 19.62 -0.38
C MET A 332 14.07 20.79 -1.23
N THR A 333 14.01 20.69 -2.56
CA THR A 333 14.38 21.77 -3.49
C THR A 333 13.32 22.87 -3.51
N GLN A 334 12.03 22.54 -3.48
CA GLN A 334 10.95 23.53 -3.36
C GLN A 334 11.03 24.30 -2.04
N ARG A 335 11.31 23.62 -0.92
CA ARG A 335 11.54 24.25 0.40
C ARG A 335 12.75 25.18 0.38
N ALA A 336 13.87 24.71 -0.21
CA ALA A 336 15.07 25.51 -0.38
C ALA A 336 14.79 26.80 -1.19
N GLY A 337 14.00 26.70 -2.25
CA GLY A 337 13.60 27.83 -3.09
C GLY A 337 12.86 28.95 -2.35
N ARG A 338 12.37 28.69 -1.12
CA ARG A 338 11.74 29.72 -0.27
C ARG A 338 12.75 30.77 0.19
N ALA A 339 14.00 30.39 0.40
CA ALA A 339 15.07 31.32 0.79
C ALA A 339 15.51 32.24 -0.37
N GLY A 340 15.41 31.80 -1.62
CA GLY A 340 15.90 32.51 -2.81
C GLY A 340 14.82 33.33 -3.55
N ARG A 341 13.68 33.65 -2.98
CA ARG A 341 12.60 34.35 -3.68
C ARG A 341 12.82 35.85 -3.86
N GLU A 342 13.32 36.50 -2.85
CA GLU A 342 13.46 37.96 -2.83
C GLU A 342 14.92 38.43 -2.89
N GLY A 343 15.89 37.50 -2.95
CA GLY A 343 17.32 37.73 -3.02
C GLY A 343 18.11 36.47 -2.69
N PRO A 344 19.45 36.50 -2.67
CA PRO A 344 20.29 35.38 -2.28
C PRO A 344 19.90 34.84 -0.90
N GLY A 345 19.92 33.52 -0.74
CA GLY A 345 19.47 32.85 0.48
C GLY A 345 20.36 31.71 0.90
N THR A 346 20.22 31.30 2.16
CA THR A 346 20.96 30.19 2.77
C THR A 346 20.04 29.08 3.20
N VAL A 347 20.44 27.84 2.98
CA VAL A 347 19.66 26.64 3.28
C VAL A 347 20.47 25.67 4.14
N TYR A 348 19.91 25.23 5.27
CA TYR A 348 20.48 24.21 6.13
C TYR A 348 19.63 22.95 6.07
N ARG A 349 20.20 21.86 5.53
CA ARG A 349 19.57 20.53 5.52
C ARG A 349 20.05 19.71 6.70
N CYS A 350 19.12 19.20 7.51
CA CYS A 350 19.44 18.35 8.67
C CYS A 350 19.83 16.91 8.30
N ILE A 351 20.25 16.67 7.07
CA ILE A 351 20.77 15.40 6.56
C ILE A 351 22.12 15.63 5.86
N THR A 352 22.89 14.55 5.66
CA THR A 352 24.16 14.63 4.92
C THR A 352 23.91 14.74 3.40
N ALA A 353 24.92 15.21 2.66
CA ALA A 353 24.85 15.24 1.19
C ALA A 353 24.64 13.84 0.58
N GLU A 354 25.23 12.81 1.20
CA GLU A 354 25.04 11.42 0.77
C GLU A 354 23.59 10.94 0.98
N GLN A 355 22.98 11.30 2.12
CA GLN A 355 21.58 10.98 2.41
C GLN A 355 20.63 11.71 1.47
N TYR A 356 20.94 12.97 1.11
CA TYR A 356 20.20 13.70 0.08
C TYR A 356 20.28 13.02 -1.29
N ALA A 357 21.47 12.59 -1.70
CA ALA A 357 21.66 11.91 -3.00
C ALA A 357 20.91 10.55 -3.06
N LYS A 358 20.72 9.87 -1.92
CA LYS A 358 19.96 8.63 -1.81
C LYS A 358 18.43 8.83 -1.66
N ALA A 359 17.99 10.07 -1.43
CA ALA A 359 16.55 10.36 -1.30
C ALA A 359 15.86 10.20 -2.68
N PRO A 360 14.58 9.79 -2.71
CA PRO A 360 13.81 9.71 -3.95
C PRO A 360 13.80 11.04 -4.71
N ALA A 361 13.93 11.01 -6.03
CA ALA A 361 13.95 12.22 -6.85
C ALA A 361 12.65 13.03 -6.70
N SER A 362 11.48 12.37 -6.71
CA SER A 362 10.14 12.94 -6.50
C SER A 362 9.34 12.13 -5.50
N ALA A 363 8.33 12.73 -4.88
CA ALA A 363 7.35 11.99 -4.11
C ALA A 363 6.56 11.04 -5.04
N PRO A 364 6.27 9.81 -4.61
CA PRO A 364 5.44 8.92 -5.42
C PRO A 364 4.03 9.54 -5.55
N PRO A 365 3.39 9.43 -6.73
CA PRO A 365 2.01 9.87 -6.92
C PRO A 365 1.08 9.28 -5.84
N ALA A 366 0.14 10.08 -5.35
CA ALA A 366 -0.76 9.65 -4.27
C ALA A 366 -1.57 8.39 -4.65
N VAL A 367 -1.86 8.18 -5.92
CA VAL A 367 -2.54 6.99 -6.45
C VAL A 367 -1.84 5.68 -6.09
N LEU A 368 -0.50 5.69 -5.94
CA LEU A 368 0.29 4.51 -5.60
C LEU A 368 0.32 4.20 -4.09
N THR A 369 -0.05 5.15 -3.24
CA THR A 369 0.20 5.05 -1.80
C THR A 369 -1.05 5.15 -0.93
N THR A 370 -2.17 5.66 -1.47
CA THR A 370 -3.42 5.90 -0.73
C THR A 370 -4.44 4.77 -0.90
N ASP A 371 -5.42 4.73 -0.01
CA ASP A 371 -6.61 3.88 -0.18
C ASP A 371 -7.47 4.44 -1.33
N LEU A 372 -7.85 3.60 -2.26
CA LEU A 372 -8.59 3.99 -3.46
C LEU A 372 -10.12 3.85 -3.33
N THR A 373 -10.64 3.44 -2.17
CA THR A 373 -12.08 3.13 -2.03
C THR A 373 -12.97 4.34 -2.37
N SER A 374 -12.65 5.53 -1.84
CA SER A 374 -13.40 6.75 -2.17
C SER A 374 -13.25 7.12 -3.64
N THR A 375 -12.04 7.04 -4.17
CA THR A 375 -11.71 7.34 -5.56
C THR A 375 -12.45 6.43 -6.54
N MET A 376 -12.45 5.12 -6.26
CA MET A 376 -13.16 4.14 -7.09
C MET A 376 -14.68 4.37 -7.08
N LEU A 377 -15.24 4.84 -5.96
CA LEU A 377 -16.64 5.25 -5.93
C LEU A 377 -16.89 6.53 -6.75
N ASP A 378 -15.99 7.50 -6.66
CA ASP A 378 -16.10 8.75 -7.42
C ASP A 378 -16.03 8.49 -8.94
N VAL A 379 -15.10 7.66 -9.43
CA VAL A 379 -15.03 7.32 -10.86
C VAL A 379 -16.21 6.45 -11.31
N ALA A 380 -16.73 5.56 -10.46
CA ALA A 380 -17.94 4.82 -10.75
C ALA A 380 -19.17 5.75 -10.84
N CYS A 381 -19.26 6.78 -9.98
CA CYS A 381 -20.30 7.81 -10.05
C CYS A 381 -20.20 8.66 -11.31
N TRP A 382 -18.99 8.91 -11.80
CA TRP A 382 -18.72 9.62 -13.04
C TRP A 382 -19.18 8.81 -14.27
N GLY A 383 -19.30 7.51 -14.14
CA GLY A 383 -19.68 6.61 -15.25
C GLY A 383 -18.53 5.85 -15.88
N SER A 384 -17.34 5.93 -15.27
CA SER A 384 -16.10 5.29 -15.71
C SER A 384 -15.60 4.30 -14.64
N PRO A 385 -16.24 3.12 -14.48
CA PRO A 385 -15.79 2.12 -13.52
C PRO A 385 -14.31 1.81 -13.72
N ARG A 386 -13.53 1.80 -12.64
CA ARG A 386 -12.06 1.67 -12.65
C ARG A 386 -11.30 2.77 -13.39
N GLY A 387 -11.97 3.80 -13.91
CA GLY A 387 -11.32 4.91 -14.62
C GLY A 387 -10.60 4.51 -15.92
N SER A 388 -11.05 3.42 -16.56
CA SER A 388 -10.34 2.82 -17.71
C SER A 388 -10.32 3.70 -18.96
N ASP A 389 -11.28 4.59 -19.10
CA ASP A 389 -11.47 5.55 -20.20
C ASP A 389 -11.12 6.99 -19.79
N LEU A 390 -10.62 7.20 -18.58
CA LEU A 390 -10.18 8.51 -18.10
C LEU A 390 -8.70 8.76 -18.47
N PRO A 391 -8.34 9.94 -18.98
CA PRO A 391 -6.97 10.34 -19.25
C PRO A 391 -6.21 10.65 -17.95
N LEU A 392 -6.07 9.63 -17.11
CA LEU A 392 -5.36 9.72 -15.83
C LEU A 392 -3.85 9.90 -16.06
N PRO A 393 -3.17 10.78 -15.30
CA PRO A 393 -1.72 10.87 -15.35
C PRO A 393 -1.01 9.56 -14.98
N ASP A 394 -1.56 8.77 -14.06
CA ASP A 394 -1.15 7.39 -13.76
C ASP A 394 -2.39 6.51 -13.59
N ALA A 395 -2.33 5.31 -14.15
CA ALA A 395 -3.40 4.32 -13.98
C ALA A 395 -3.48 3.84 -12.52
N PHE A 396 -4.66 3.43 -12.09
CA PHE A 396 -4.83 2.82 -10.78
C PHE A 396 -4.09 1.49 -10.70
N PRO A 397 -3.28 1.25 -9.63
CA PRO A 397 -2.65 -0.05 -9.41
C PRO A 397 -3.70 -1.16 -9.29
N THR A 398 -3.59 -2.21 -10.10
CA THR A 398 -4.60 -3.28 -10.23
C THR A 398 -5.01 -3.86 -8.88
N LEU A 399 -4.03 -4.27 -8.04
CA LEU A 399 -4.33 -4.84 -6.72
C LEU A 399 -5.06 -3.86 -5.79
N ALA A 400 -4.72 -2.58 -5.83
CA ALA A 400 -5.38 -1.57 -5.00
C ALA A 400 -6.80 -1.29 -5.49
N ALA A 401 -6.99 -1.26 -6.80
CA ALA A 401 -8.29 -1.12 -7.43
C ALA A 401 -9.20 -2.33 -7.13
N ASP A 402 -8.69 -3.57 -7.24
CA ASP A 402 -9.43 -4.80 -6.93
C ASP A 402 -9.92 -4.83 -5.47
N VAL A 403 -9.07 -4.45 -4.54
CA VAL A 403 -9.44 -4.38 -3.11
C VAL A 403 -10.46 -3.28 -2.84
N ALA A 404 -10.30 -2.11 -3.47
CA ALA A 404 -11.25 -1.01 -3.34
C ALA A 404 -12.62 -1.39 -3.91
N GLU A 405 -12.66 -1.98 -5.10
CA GLU A 405 -13.89 -2.45 -5.74
C GLU A 405 -14.58 -3.55 -4.92
N SER A 406 -13.84 -4.57 -4.46
CA SER A 406 -14.37 -5.61 -3.57
C SER A 406 -14.97 -5.01 -2.28
N THR A 407 -14.32 -3.97 -1.74
CA THR A 407 -14.85 -3.23 -0.59
C THR A 407 -16.16 -2.52 -0.93
N LEU A 408 -16.23 -1.84 -2.08
CA LEU A 408 -17.42 -1.13 -2.53
C LEU A 408 -18.57 -2.10 -2.83
N GLN A 409 -18.28 -3.26 -3.42
CA GLN A 409 -19.27 -4.34 -3.64
C GLN A 409 -19.79 -4.85 -2.29
N ALA A 410 -18.91 -5.14 -1.34
CA ALA A 410 -19.27 -5.64 -0.01
C ALA A 410 -20.19 -4.66 0.77
N ILE A 411 -20.03 -3.36 0.56
CA ILE A 411 -20.90 -2.35 1.16
C ILE A 411 -22.12 -2.00 0.30
N GLY A 412 -22.27 -2.60 -0.88
CA GLY A 412 -23.39 -2.37 -1.81
C GLY A 412 -23.30 -1.04 -2.56
N ALA A 413 -22.14 -0.40 -2.61
CA ALA A 413 -21.95 0.87 -3.29
C ALA A 413 -21.83 0.73 -4.81
N VAL A 414 -21.25 -0.37 -5.27
CA VAL A 414 -21.20 -0.77 -6.67
C VAL A 414 -21.73 -2.20 -6.82
N ASP A 415 -22.16 -2.55 -8.02
CA ASP A 415 -22.60 -3.91 -8.36
C ASP A 415 -21.41 -4.80 -8.79
N GLU A 416 -21.70 -6.03 -9.22
CA GLU A 416 -20.69 -7.00 -9.68
C GLU A 416 -19.88 -6.53 -10.90
N SER A 417 -20.44 -5.61 -11.71
CA SER A 417 -19.76 -5.02 -12.86
C SER A 417 -18.92 -3.79 -12.51
N GLY A 418 -18.93 -3.34 -11.25
CA GLY A 418 -18.29 -2.11 -10.78
C GLY A 418 -19.12 -0.84 -11.03
N ALA A 419 -20.33 -0.97 -11.58
CA ALA A 419 -21.22 0.17 -11.81
C ALA A 419 -21.85 0.66 -10.48
N VAL A 420 -21.98 1.99 -10.34
CA VAL A 420 -22.49 2.60 -9.12
C VAL A 420 -23.98 2.30 -8.92
N THR A 421 -24.35 1.85 -7.73
CA THR A 421 -25.75 1.63 -7.31
C THR A 421 -26.40 2.94 -6.87
N SER A 422 -27.73 2.95 -6.71
CA SER A 422 -28.44 4.09 -6.10
C SER A 422 -27.97 4.36 -4.68
N TYR A 423 -27.63 3.31 -3.93
CA TYR A 423 -27.06 3.42 -2.59
C TYR A 423 -25.63 3.99 -2.64
N GLY A 424 -24.81 3.56 -3.61
CA GLY A 424 -23.47 4.11 -3.82
C GLY A 424 -23.50 5.61 -4.12
N ARG A 425 -24.45 6.10 -4.94
CA ARG A 425 -24.65 7.54 -5.17
C ARG A 425 -25.05 8.29 -3.89
N THR A 426 -25.80 7.65 -2.99
CA THR A 426 -26.11 8.23 -1.68
C THR A 426 -24.87 8.34 -0.82
N LEU A 427 -24.03 7.30 -0.77
CA LEU A 427 -22.76 7.32 -0.04
C LEU A 427 -21.80 8.37 -0.59
N ALA A 428 -21.70 8.50 -1.91
CA ALA A 428 -20.84 9.48 -2.57
C ALA A 428 -21.21 10.94 -2.25
N ARG A 429 -22.44 11.25 -1.87
CA ARG A 429 -22.86 12.60 -1.43
C ARG A 429 -22.36 12.95 -0.04
N ILE A 430 -22.03 11.95 0.78
CA ILE A 430 -21.49 12.16 2.13
C ILE A 430 -19.96 12.36 1.98
N PRO A 431 -19.40 13.50 2.40
CA PRO A 431 -17.99 13.82 2.19
C PRO A 431 -17.10 13.15 3.25
N ALA A 432 -17.14 11.83 3.27
CA ALA A 432 -16.35 10.94 4.12
C ALA A 432 -16.01 9.68 3.34
N ASP A 433 -15.11 8.87 3.88
CA ASP A 433 -14.86 7.52 3.36
C ASP A 433 -16.18 6.74 3.23
N PRO A 434 -16.43 6.03 2.12
CA PRO A 434 -17.69 5.30 1.90
C PRO A 434 -18.07 4.32 3.02
N ARG A 435 -17.08 3.75 3.70
CA ARG A 435 -17.27 2.88 4.86
C ARG A 435 -17.83 3.65 6.06
N LEU A 436 -17.28 4.85 6.31
CA LEU A 436 -17.78 5.77 7.35
C LEU A 436 -19.19 6.27 7.01
N ALA A 437 -19.42 6.65 5.77
CA ALA A 437 -20.73 7.11 5.30
C ALA A 437 -21.79 6.02 5.50
N ARG A 438 -21.50 4.78 5.07
CA ARG A 438 -22.37 3.63 5.29
C ARG A 438 -22.63 3.38 6.78
N GLY A 439 -21.56 3.34 7.58
CA GLY A 439 -21.66 3.13 9.01
C GLY A 439 -22.52 4.19 9.70
N GLY A 440 -22.36 5.43 9.30
CA GLY A 440 -23.17 6.54 9.80
C GLY A 440 -24.66 6.43 9.45
N LEU A 441 -24.99 6.03 8.23
CA LEU A 441 -26.38 5.79 7.80
C LEU A 441 -27.02 4.64 8.58
N LEU A 442 -26.29 3.54 8.75
CA LEU A 442 -26.77 2.39 9.55
C LEU A 442 -26.96 2.76 11.02
N ALA A 443 -25.99 3.46 11.60
CA ALA A 443 -26.08 3.88 12.99
C ALA A 443 -27.25 4.84 13.23
N ALA A 444 -27.54 5.75 12.29
CA ALA A 444 -28.62 6.73 12.39
C ALA A 444 -30.03 6.10 12.40
N GLU A 445 -30.17 4.81 12.11
CA GLU A 445 -31.44 4.08 12.30
C GLU A 445 -31.77 3.86 13.78
N ARG A 446 -30.77 3.87 14.69
CA ARG A 446 -30.90 3.57 16.12
C ARG A 446 -30.32 4.66 17.04
N VAL A 447 -29.46 5.50 16.51
CA VAL A 447 -28.76 6.56 17.24
C VAL A 447 -29.18 7.92 16.68
N ASP A 448 -29.31 8.92 17.54
CA ASP A 448 -29.65 10.26 17.08
C ASP A 448 -28.57 10.82 16.14
N ALA A 449 -29.00 11.54 15.11
CA ALA A 449 -28.12 12.02 14.05
C ALA A 449 -26.99 12.94 14.55
N THR A 450 -27.18 13.61 15.69
CA THR A 450 -26.16 14.50 16.28
C THR A 450 -25.02 13.68 16.88
N THR A 451 -25.34 12.63 17.63
CA THR A 451 -24.34 11.71 18.19
C THR A 451 -23.56 10.99 17.08
N VAL A 452 -24.26 10.47 16.06
CA VAL A 452 -23.60 9.86 14.89
C VAL A 452 -22.67 10.86 14.22
N ALA A 453 -23.12 12.09 13.96
CA ALA A 453 -22.35 13.13 13.31
C ALA A 453 -21.07 13.50 14.10
N LYS A 454 -21.15 13.55 15.43
CA LYS A 454 -20.00 13.80 16.31
C LYS A 454 -18.95 12.70 16.22
N VAL A 455 -19.37 11.43 16.24
CA VAL A 455 -18.48 10.28 16.10
C VAL A 455 -17.83 10.28 14.72
N LEU A 456 -18.60 10.47 13.65
CA LEU A 456 -18.07 10.53 12.28
C LEU A 456 -17.06 11.68 12.11
N ALA A 457 -17.29 12.83 12.71
CA ALA A 457 -16.38 13.97 12.65
C ALA A 457 -15.01 13.65 13.27
N VAL A 458 -14.99 12.91 14.38
CA VAL A 458 -13.76 12.44 15.04
C VAL A 458 -13.03 11.41 14.18
N LEU A 459 -13.76 10.49 13.56
CA LEU A 459 -13.18 9.43 12.72
C LEU A 459 -12.65 10.00 11.40
N ASP A 460 -13.33 10.95 10.79
CA ASP A 460 -12.93 11.60 9.55
C ASP A 460 -11.68 12.51 9.73
N ASP A 461 -11.52 13.13 10.91
CA ASP A 461 -10.31 13.90 11.27
C ASP A 461 -9.09 12.99 11.57
N GLY A 462 -9.31 11.69 11.71
CA GLY A 462 -8.25 10.71 12.04
C GLY A 462 -7.65 10.91 13.44
N SER A 463 -8.27 11.73 14.29
CA SER A 463 -7.80 11.96 15.67
C SER A 463 -8.07 10.76 16.56
N GLY A 464 -9.11 9.98 16.25
CA GLY A 464 -9.57 8.82 17.02
C GLY A 464 -9.99 9.15 18.47
N ARG A 465 -10.11 10.44 18.82
CA ARG A 465 -10.36 10.91 20.19
C ARG A 465 -11.84 10.91 20.55
N LEU A 466 -12.34 9.75 20.99
CA LEU A 466 -13.74 9.61 21.40
C LEU A 466 -14.02 10.16 22.81
N ASP A 467 -12.99 10.44 23.60
CA ASP A 467 -13.07 11.05 24.93
C ASP A 467 -13.46 12.55 24.89
N ALA A 468 -13.29 13.20 23.74
CA ALA A 468 -13.59 14.60 23.53
C ALA A 468 -14.37 14.79 22.21
N LEU A 469 -15.63 14.36 22.19
CA LEU A 469 -16.50 14.57 21.04
C LEU A 469 -16.72 16.09 20.81
N PRO A 470 -16.69 16.57 19.55
CA PRO A 470 -16.86 17.95 19.20
C PRO A 470 -18.25 18.49 19.58
N ASP A 471 -18.37 19.81 19.72
CA ASP A 471 -19.68 20.45 20.00
C ASP A 471 -20.66 20.20 18.84
N ALA A 472 -21.95 20.18 19.14
CA ALA A 472 -23.01 20.02 18.14
C ALA A 472 -23.08 21.20 17.14
N ARG A 473 -22.49 22.37 17.49
CA ARG A 473 -22.40 23.54 16.64
C ARG A 473 -21.17 23.55 15.74
N ASP A 474 -20.25 22.59 15.91
CA ASP A 474 -19.11 22.44 15.03
C ASP A 474 -19.59 22.32 13.57
N PRO A 475 -19.00 23.08 12.62
CA PRO A 475 -19.42 23.07 11.22
C PRO A 475 -19.39 21.68 10.58
N VAL A 476 -18.41 20.84 10.94
CA VAL A 476 -18.28 19.46 10.43
C VAL A 476 -19.42 18.60 10.97
N VAL A 477 -19.69 18.68 12.27
CA VAL A 477 -20.80 17.96 12.92
C VAL A 477 -22.15 18.39 12.33
N SER A 478 -22.36 19.71 12.19
CA SER A 478 -23.61 20.25 11.62
C SER A 478 -23.85 19.74 10.21
N ARG A 479 -22.80 19.68 9.38
CA ARG A 479 -22.84 19.15 8.01
C ARG A 479 -23.19 17.67 7.98
N PHE A 480 -22.48 16.82 8.73
CA PHE A 480 -22.81 15.39 8.81
C PHE A 480 -24.25 15.17 9.29
N ARG A 481 -24.67 15.90 10.32
CA ARG A 481 -26.04 15.80 10.82
C ARG A 481 -27.10 16.08 9.75
N THR A 482 -26.92 17.16 8.96
CA THR A 482 -27.86 17.52 7.88
C THR A 482 -27.91 16.42 6.81
N LEU A 483 -26.77 15.88 6.40
CA LEU A 483 -26.70 14.83 5.39
C LEU A 483 -27.33 13.51 5.86
N LEU A 484 -27.09 13.14 7.13
CA LEU A 484 -27.69 11.96 7.72
C LEU A 484 -29.21 12.10 7.83
N GLN A 485 -29.73 13.25 8.27
CA GLN A 485 -31.18 13.51 8.37
C GLN A 485 -31.91 13.45 7.02
N GLY A 486 -31.22 13.85 5.93
CA GLY A 486 -31.77 13.77 4.57
C GLY A 486 -31.76 12.37 3.98
N ALA A 487 -30.90 11.48 4.49
CA ALA A 487 -30.68 10.14 3.93
C ALA A 487 -31.27 8.98 4.73
N THR A 488 -31.66 9.20 6.01
CA THR A 488 -32.18 8.15 6.87
C THR A 488 -33.66 7.83 6.56
N ARG A 489 -33.96 6.53 6.41
CA ARG A 489 -35.35 6.03 6.39
C ARG A 489 -35.93 6.09 7.81
N LYS A 490 -37.06 6.79 7.98
CA LYS A 490 -37.81 6.82 9.24
C LYS A 490 -38.43 5.44 9.50
N GLY A 491 -38.12 4.83 10.66
CA GLY A 491 -38.84 3.67 11.18
C GLY A 491 -38.02 2.40 11.40
N SER A 492 -36.96 2.47 12.19
CA SER A 492 -36.37 1.23 12.75
C SER A 492 -37.29 0.64 13.83
N ALA A 493 -37.60 -0.67 13.74
CA ALA A 493 -38.31 -1.39 14.77
C ALA A 493 -37.47 -1.64 16.04
N LYS A 494 -36.17 -1.30 16.01
CA LYS A 494 -35.21 -1.52 17.12
C LYS A 494 -35.21 -0.33 18.08
N PRO A 495 -35.00 -0.56 19.40
CA PRO A 495 -34.97 0.51 20.38
C PRO A 495 -33.82 1.49 20.15
N PRO A 496 -34.02 2.79 20.42
CA PRO A 496 -32.99 3.80 20.28
C PRO A 496 -31.87 3.64 21.31
N LEU A 497 -30.62 3.84 20.87
CA LEU A 497 -29.41 3.79 21.68
C LEU A 497 -29.00 5.18 22.17
N ARG A 498 -28.41 5.28 23.36
CA ARG A 498 -27.96 6.53 23.97
C ARG A 498 -26.60 6.33 24.67
N GLY A 499 -25.94 7.44 25.00
CA GLY A 499 -24.69 7.45 25.78
C GLY A 499 -23.57 6.64 25.11
N THR A 500 -22.85 5.87 25.91
CA THR A 500 -21.71 5.05 25.45
C THR A 500 -22.09 4.01 24.40
N ASP A 501 -23.27 3.39 24.52
CA ASP A 501 -23.75 2.40 23.55
C ASP A 501 -23.99 3.04 22.16
N ALA A 502 -24.47 4.27 22.10
CA ALA A 502 -24.65 4.99 20.85
C ALA A 502 -23.32 5.28 20.16
N VAL A 503 -22.32 5.71 20.92
CA VAL A 503 -20.95 5.95 20.41
C VAL A 503 -20.31 4.64 19.93
N ALA A 504 -20.36 3.60 20.77
CA ALA A 504 -19.80 2.28 20.47
C ALA A 504 -20.45 1.65 19.23
N TYR A 505 -21.78 1.73 19.13
CA TYR A 505 -22.52 1.18 18.01
C TYR A 505 -22.22 1.93 16.71
N THR A 506 -22.14 3.27 16.78
CA THR A 506 -21.76 4.09 15.60
C THR A 506 -20.37 3.72 15.10
N LEU A 507 -19.42 3.57 16.01
CA LEU A 507 -18.05 3.15 15.68
C LEU A 507 -18.02 1.74 15.08
N ALA A 508 -18.77 0.80 15.67
CA ALA A 508 -18.87 -0.56 15.18
C ALA A 508 -19.51 -0.66 13.78
N CYS A 509 -20.53 0.16 13.49
CA CYS A 509 -21.14 0.25 12.17
C CYS A 509 -20.17 0.85 11.12
N ALA A 510 -19.34 1.82 11.54
CA ALA A 510 -18.35 2.44 10.68
C ALA A 510 -17.19 1.48 10.33
N PHE A 511 -16.72 0.74 11.31
CA PHE A 511 -15.59 -0.18 11.20
C PHE A 511 -15.91 -1.57 11.76
N PRO A 512 -16.79 -2.35 11.14
CA PRO A 512 -17.17 -3.66 11.66
C PRO A 512 -15.98 -4.63 11.78
N GLY A 513 -14.96 -4.50 10.93
CA GLY A 513 -13.71 -5.26 11.01
C GLY A 513 -12.85 -4.95 12.24
N LEU A 514 -13.05 -3.78 12.88
CA LEU A 514 -12.34 -3.36 14.09
C LEU A 514 -13.12 -3.65 15.39
N ILE A 515 -14.27 -4.32 15.31
CA ILE A 515 -14.89 -4.93 16.50
C ILE A 515 -13.93 -6.00 17.01
N ALA A 516 -13.60 -5.96 18.29
CA ALA A 516 -12.64 -6.88 18.87
C ALA A 516 -13.20 -7.61 20.09
N ARG A 517 -12.84 -8.90 20.20
CA ARG A 517 -13.19 -9.76 21.34
C ARG A 517 -11.94 -10.02 22.17
N ARG A 518 -12.08 -9.98 23.50
CA ARG A 518 -11.02 -10.34 24.42
C ARG A 518 -10.66 -11.81 24.30
N VAL A 519 -9.38 -12.09 24.15
CA VAL A 519 -8.84 -13.46 24.10
C VAL A 519 -8.30 -13.84 25.49
N GLU A 520 -7.41 -13.01 26.03
CA GLU A 520 -6.79 -13.24 27.34
C GLU A 520 -6.22 -11.92 27.88
N GLY A 521 -6.41 -11.62 29.15
CA GLY A 521 -5.88 -10.41 29.78
C GLY A 521 -6.26 -9.16 28.99
N ASP A 522 -5.26 -8.42 28.48
CA ASP A 522 -5.44 -7.23 27.65
C ASP A 522 -5.31 -7.50 26.13
N ARG A 523 -5.25 -8.77 25.76
CA ARG A 523 -5.18 -9.20 24.36
C ARG A 523 -6.58 -9.34 23.78
N PHE A 524 -6.73 -8.76 22.58
CA PHE A 524 -7.97 -8.80 21.81
C PHE A 524 -7.69 -9.30 20.40
N LEU A 525 -8.67 -9.95 19.80
CA LEU A 525 -8.70 -10.33 18.39
C LEU A 525 -9.79 -9.51 17.70
N THR A 526 -9.43 -8.80 16.65
CA THR A 526 -10.40 -8.05 15.83
C THR A 526 -11.14 -8.98 14.86
N ALA A 527 -12.30 -8.57 14.40
CA ALA A 527 -13.06 -9.30 13.38
C ALA A 527 -12.29 -9.41 12.04
N SER A 528 -11.38 -8.50 11.75
CA SER A 528 -10.45 -8.59 10.60
C SER A 528 -9.28 -9.57 10.79
N GLY A 529 -9.14 -10.19 11.98
CA GLY A 529 -8.08 -11.17 12.27
C GLY A 529 -6.80 -10.59 12.87
N THR A 530 -6.76 -9.29 13.17
CA THR A 530 -5.59 -8.67 13.79
C THR A 530 -5.58 -8.91 15.30
N GLY A 531 -4.53 -9.57 15.81
CA GLY A 531 -4.26 -9.64 17.23
C GLY A 531 -3.76 -8.30 17.76
N THR A 532 -4.33 -7.82 18.88
CA THR A 532 -4.03 -6.50 19.43
C THR A 532 -3.87 -6.54 20.94
N VAL A 533 -3.17 -5.54 21.50
CA VAL A 533 -3.01 -5.37 22.96
C VAL A 533 -3.50 -4.00 23.37
N LEU A 534 -4.29 -3.94 24.46
CA LEU A 534 -4.74 -2.67 25.04
C LEU A 534 -3.61 -2.04 25.87
N GLN A 535 -3.23 -0.79 25.53
CA GLN A 535 -2.15 -0.08 26.22
C GLN A 535 -2.66 0.57 27.52
N ARG A 536 -2.48 -0.09 28.66
CA ARG A 536 -2.97 0.37 29.98
C ARG A 536 -2.35 1.67 30.52
N GLY A 537 -1.30 2.18 29.92
CA GLY A 537 -0.65 3.42 30.34
C GLY A 537 -1.31 4.72 29.89
N SER A 538 -2.30 4.67 29.00
CA SER A 538 -3.05 5.83 28.54
C SER A 538 -4.34 6.03 29.34
N ASP A 539 -4.75 7.29 29.58
CA ASP A 539 -6.00 7.59 30.28
C ASP A 539 -7.24 6.98 29.56
N ARG A 540 -7.12 6.79 28.24
CA ARG A 540 -8.14 6.21 27.37
C ARG A 540 -8.34 4.71 27.58
N ALA A 541 -7.26 3.96 27.79
CA ALA A 541 -7.33 2.52 28.05
C ALA A 541 -7.87 2.21 29.44
N ARG A 542 -7.78 3.16 30.38
CA ARG A 542 -8.35 3.01 31.74
C ARG A 542 -9.86 2.94 31.76
N SER A 543 -10.54 3.45 30.72
CA SER A 543 -12.01 3.41 30.61
C SER A 543 -12.57 2.04 30.22
N ILE A 544 -11.72 1.10 29.75
CA ILE A 544 -12.15 -0.25 29.36
C ILE A 544 -12.08 -1.20 30.57
N PRO A 545 -13.22 -1.65 31.13
CA PRO A 545 -13.22 -2.57 32.25
C PRO A 545 -12.54 -3.89 31.93
N ALA A 546 -11.91 -4.51 32.92
CA ALA A 546 -11.33 -5.85 32.79
C ALA A 546 -12.39 -6.92 32.43
N SER A 547 -13.66 -6.68 32.79
CA SER A 547 -14.80 -7.55 32.44
C SER A 547 -15.32 -7.37 31.03
N ALA A 548 -14.92 -6.31 30.31
CA ALA A 548 -15.38 -6.06 28.95
C ALA A 548 -14.87 -7.16 28.01
N GLN A 549 -15.79 -7.94 27.45
CA GLN A 549 -15.48 -9.02 26.50
C GLN A 549 -15.40 -8.50 25.06
N TRP A 550 -16.16 -7.45 24.74
CA TRP A 550 -16.23 -6.85 23.41
C TRP A 550 -15.94 -5.36 23.47
N ILE A 551 -15.23 -4.88 22.48
CA ILE A 551 -14.92 -3.45 22.30
C ILE A 551 -15.06 -3.06 20.82
N ALA A 552 -15.44 -1.82 20.56
CA ALA A 552 -15.30 -1.18 19.28
C ALA A 552 -14.02 -0.33 19.30
N VAL A 553 -13.11 -0.56 18.37
CA VAL A 553 -11.80 0.08 18.35
C VAL A 553 -11.81 1.27 17.39
N ALA A 554 -11.37 2.43 17.87
CA ALA A 554 -11.27 3.66 17.06
C ALA A 554 -9.86 3.90 16.50
N ASP A 555 -8.83 3.55 17.26
CA ASP A 555 -7.43 3.78 16.84
C ASP A 555 -6.54 2.58 17.19
N ILE A 556 -5.84 2.07 16.17
CA ILE A 556 -4.84 1.01 16.27
C ILE A 556 -3.51 1.52 15.74
N ALA A 557 -2.44 1.32 16.49
CA ALA A 557 -1.08 1.62 16.04
C ALA A 557 -0.25 0.37 15.88
N GLY A 558 0.64 0.40 14.88
CA GLY A 558 1.72 -0.57 14.78
C GLY A 558 2.72 -0.38 15.90
N ALA A 559 3.17 -1.49 16.49
CA ALA A 559 4.20 -1.51 17.51
C ALA A 559 5.17 -2.68 17.24
N SER A 560 6.37 -2.65 17.85
CA SER A 560 7.30 -3.77 17.69
C SER A 560 6.72 -5.04 18.30
N ALA A 561 6.99 -6.19 17.69
CA ALA A 561 6.52 -7.49 18.18
C ALA A 561 6.95 -7.75 19.64
N THR A 562 8.11 -7.26 20.04
CA THR A 562 8.64 -7.35 21.42
C THR A 562 7.80 -6.56 22.42
N SER A 563 7.26 -5.40 22.04
CA SER A 563 6.44 -4.56 22.94
C SER A 563 4.99 -5.01 23.05
N THR A 564 4.55 -5.91 22.16
CA THR A 564 3.15 -6.35 22.04
C THR A 564 2.96 -7.84 22.31
N GLY A 565 3.98 -8.54 22.80
CA GLY A 565 3.91 -9.99 23.02
C GLY A 565 3.59 -10.78 21.74
N GLY A 566 4.12 -10.33 20.61
CA GLY A 566 3.97 -10.99 19.30
C GLY A 566 2.78 -10.52 18.44
N THR A 567 1.89 -9.64 18.94
CA THR A 567 0.71 -9.18 18.16
C THR A 567 1.05 -8.10 17.15
N GLY A 568 2.11 -7.31 17.37
CA GLY A 568 2.52 -6.21 16.47
C GLY A 568 1.54 -5.02 16.38
N ALA A 569 0.47 -5.00 17.19
CA ALA A 569 -0.55 -3.96 17.15
C ALA A 569 -1.03 -3.56 18.56
N VAL A 570 -1.21 -2.24 18.77
CA VAL A 570 -1.65 -1.65 20.05
C VAL A 570 -2.92 -0.85 19.85
N ILE A 571 -3.92 -1.10 20.69
CA ILE A 571 -5.15 -0.30 20.76
C ILE A 571 -4.84 0.98 21.54
N ARG A 572 -5.06 2.12 20.90
CA ARG A 572 -4.90 3.45 21.51
C ARG A 572 -6.19 4.03 22.01
N ASP A 573 -7.28 3.78 21.30
CA ASP A 573 -8.62 4.24 21.69
C ASP A 573 -9.68 3.21 21.32
N ALA A 574 -10.62 2.96 22.24
CA ALA A 574 -11.70 2.02 22.06
C ALA A 574 -12.84 2.31 23.05
N VAL A 575 -14.03 1.82 22.73
CA VAL A 575 -15.23 1.92 23.57
C VAL A 575 -15.77 0.52 23.84
N THR A 576 -16.23 0.26 25.06
CA THR A 576 -16.91 -0.99 25.41
C THR A 576 -18.15 -1.19 24.57
N LEU A 577 -18.35 -2.38 24.02
CA LEU A 577 -19.45 -2.75 23.15
C LEU A 577 -20.19 -3.96 23.70
N GLY A 578 -21.53 -3.92 23.71
CA GLY A 578 -22.34 -5.09 24.02
C GLY A 578 -22.28 -6.14 22.91
N GLN A 579 -22.30 -7.44 23.26
CA GLN A 579 -22.24 -8.52 22.26
C GLN A 579 -23.36 -8.45 21.21
N GLU A 580 -24.59 -8.16 21.63
CA GLU A 580 -25.72 -8.03 20.71
C GLU A 580 -25.53 -6.87 19.72
N LEU A 581 -24.97 -5.75 20.21
CA LEU A 581 -24.65 -4.60 19.37
C LEU A 581 -23.49 -4.91 18.40
N ALA A 582 -22.50 -5.71 18.84
CA ALA A 582 -21.42 -6.18 17.97
C ALA A 582 -21.95 -7.01 16.80
N PHE A 583 -22.88 -7.94 17.08
CA PHE A 583 -23.49 -8.79 16.06
C PHE A 583 -24.43 -8.02 15.13
N ASP A 584 -25.16 -7.06 15.67
CA ASP A 584 -26.02 -6.19 14.87
C ASP A 584 -25.21 -5.31 13.91
N ALA A 585 -24.20 -4.60 14.42
CA ALA A 585 -23.36 -3.70 13.64
C ALA A 585 -22.53 -4.44 12.56
N ALA A 586 -22.07 -5.64 12.85
CA ALA A 586 -21.25 -6.45 11.96
C ALA A 586 -22.00 -7.65 11.38
N SER A 587 -23.33 -7.57 11.25
CA SER A 587 -24.15 -8.66 10.70
C SER A 587 -23.64 -9.24 9.36
N PRO A 588 -23.06 -8.47 8.41
CA PRO A 588 -22.50 -9.04 7.19
C PRO A 588 -21.25 -9.89 7.41
N LEU A 589 -20.56 -9.75 8.55
CA LEU A 589 -19.40 -10.56 8.92
C LEU A 589 -19.75 -11.80 9.72
N LEU A 590 -21.04 -11.95 10.11
CA LEU A 590 -21.50 -13.16 10.77
C LEU A 590 -21.62 -14.31 9.78
N THR A 591 -20.86 -15.35 10.03
CA THR A 591 -20.86 -16.56 9.22
C THR A 591 -21.28 -17.77 10.07
N ASP A 592 -21.97 -18.70 9.44
CA ASP A 592 -22.28 -20.01 10.01
C ASP A 592 -21.95 -21.05 8.94
N THR A 593 -20.75 -21.59 9.02
CA THR A 593 -20.18 -22.46 7.99
C THR A 593 -19.80 -23.81 8.54
N MET A 594 -19.95 -24.84 7.73
CA MET A 594 -19.38 -26.14 8.02
C MET A 594 -17.95 -26.20 7.48
N THR A 595 -16.99 -26.48 8.35
CA THR A 595 -15.58 -26.65 7.98
C THR A 595 -15.19 -28.11 8.11
N CYS A 596 -14.49 -28.62 7.12
CA CYS A 596 -13.90 -29.93 7.12
C CYS A 596 -12.37 -29.80 7.04
N THR A 597 -11.68 -30.53 7.89
CA THR A 597 -10.23 -30.68 7.83
C THR A 597 -9.89 -32.15 7.65
N TRP A 598 -8.88 -32.42 6.88
CA TRP A 598 -8.32 -33.76 6.72
C TRP A 598 -6.86 -33.74 7.19
N THR A 599 -6.49 -34.72 7.99
CA THR A 599 -5.11 -34.93 8.45
C THR A 599 -4.60 -36.28 8.03
N PRO A 600 -3.34 -36.39 7.54
CA PRO A 600 -2.74 -37.68 7.21
C PRO A 600 -2.74 -38.61 8.41
N GLY A 601 -2.88 -39.92 8.16
CA GLY A 601 -2.78 -40.98 9.17
C GLY A 601 -3.56 -42.22 8.82
N GLY A 602 -3.07 -43.39 9.22
CA GLY A 602 -3.68 -44.64 8.88
C GLY A 602 -3.72 -44.96 7.36
N ALA A 603 -4.79 -45.58 6.89
CA ALA A 603 -4.94 -45.95 5.49
C ALA A 603 -5.41 -44.80 4.59
N SER A 604 -6.30 -43.94 5.09
CA SER A 604 -6.98 -42.90 4.30
C SER A 604 -6.96 -41.50 4.95
N GLY A 605 -6.24 -41.33 6.07
CA GLY A 605 -6.30 -40.10 6.88
C GLY A 605 -7.55 -40.05 7.77
N LYS A 606 -7.68 -38.92 8.47
CA LYS A 606 -8.82 -38.65 9.36
C LYS A 606 -9.49 -37.35 9.00
N PHE A 607 -10.80 -37.37 8.88
CA PHE A 607 -11.61 -36.17 8.75
C PHE A 607 -12.08 -35.69 10.12
N ALA A 608 -12.05 -34.37 10.31
CA ALA A 608 -12.71 -33.68 11.41
C ALA A 608 -13.60 -32.58 10.83
N ALA A 609 -14.89 -32.62 11.16
CA ALA A 609 -15.86 -31.65 10.68
C ALA A 609 -16.44 -30.86 11.87
N ARG A 610 -16.56 -29.55 11.69
CA ARG A 610 -17.13 -28.66 12.70
C ARG A 610 -18.04 -27.63 12.04
N ARG A 611 -19.14 -27.33 12.69
CA ARG A 611 -19.95 -26.14 12.37
C ARG A 611 -19.38 -24.97 13.14
N VAL A 612 -18.85 -24.00 12.42
CA VAL A 612 -18.20 -22.81 12.99
C VAL A 612 -19.10 -21.61 12.77
N ARG A 613 -19.52 -20.98 13.86
CA ARG A 613 -20.11 -19.65 13.83
C ARG A 613 -19.03 -18.66 14.17
N ALA A 614 -18.85 -17.65 13.32
CA ALA A 614 -17.80 -16.65 13.49
C ALA A 614 -18.31 -15.24 13.16
N LEU A 615 -17.67 -14.25 13.77
CA LEU A 615 -17.77 -12.85 13.39
C LEU A 615 -16.45 -12.47 12.71
N GLY A 616 -16.40 -12.55 11.39
CA GLY A 616 -15.15 -12.46 10.66
C GLY A 616 -14.15 -13.54 11.13
N ALA A 617 -12.98 -13.13 11.62
CA ALA A 617 -11.96 -14.04 12.15
C ALA A 617 -12.22 -14.49 13.62
N ILE A 618 -13.21 -13.93 14.29
CA ILE A 618 -13.52 -14.26 15.69
C ILE A 618 -14.44 -15.48 15.73
N GLU A 619 -13.92 -16.65 16.12
CA GLU A 619 -14.71 -17.85 16.36
C GLU A 619 -15.63 -17.65 17.59
N LEU A 620 -16.94 -17.72 17.37
CA LEU A 620 -17.96 -17.59 18.44
C LEU A 620 -18.29 -18.93 19.07
N SER A 621 -18.44 -19.95 18.23
CA SER A 621 -18.63 -21.32 18.64
C SER A 621 -18.18 -22.29 17.56
N ALA A 622 -17.67 -23.44 17.97
CA ALA A 622 -17.37 -24.55 17.07
C ALA A 622 -17.96 -25.84 17.67
N THR A 623 -18.88 -26.44 16.98
CA THR A 623 -19.51 -27.70 17.40
C THR A 623 -19.10 -28.82 16.46
N PRO A 624 -18.63 -29.96 16.96
CA PRO A 624 -18.36 -31.14 16.13
C PRO A 624 -19.61 -31.58 15.36
N VAL A 625 -19.43 -31.90 14.10
CA VAL A 625 -20.49 -32.37 13.21
C VAL A 625 -20.07 -33.73 12.62
N SER A 626 -21.03 -34.58 12.30
CA SER A 626 -20.72 -35.82 11.61
C SER A 626 -20.14 -35.55 10.24
N VAL A 627 -19.04 -36.25 9.92
CA VAL A 627 -18.41 -36.15 8.58
C VAL A 627 -19.38 -36.59 7.46
N LYS A 628 -20.42 -37.35 7.78
CA LYS A 628 -21.47 -37.77 6.84
C LYS A 628 -22.35 -36.60 6.38
N ASP A 629 -22.42 -35.55 7.18
CA ASP A 629 -23.21 -34.35 6.89
C ASP A 629 -22.44 -33.32 6.04
N ILE A 630 -21.15 -33.59 5.76
CA ILE A 630 -20.29 -32.75 4.92
C ILE A 630 -20.39 -33.21 3.46
N THR A 631 -20.47 -32.25 2.55
CA THR A 631 -20.56 -32.54 1.11
C THR A 631 -19.29 -33.26 0.61
N VAL A 632 -19.40 -33.98 -0.49
CA VAL A 632 -18.23 -34.63 -1.13
C VAL A 632 -17.22 -33.56 -1.56
N ALA A 633 -17.69 -32.43 -2.12
CA ALA A 633 -16.86 -31.32 -2.55
C ALA A 633 -16.06 -30.72 -1.40
N ASP A 634 -16.66 -30.51 -0.23
CA ASP A 634 -15.95 -29.96 0.94
C ASP A 634 -14.92 -30.96 1.49
N ARG A 635 -15.18 -32.26 1.42
CA ARG A 635 -14.21 -33.30 1.79
C ARG A 635 -13.03 -33.33 0.80
N GLU A 636 -13.31 -33.23 -0.51
CA GLU A 636 -12.25 -33.12 -1.53
C GLU A 636 -11.37 -31.89 -1.30
N ALA A 637 -11.97 -30.72 -1.05
CA ALA A 637 -11.24 -29.50 -0.73
C ALA A 637 -10.37 -29.66 0.53
N ALA A 638 -10.91 -30.34 1.56
CA ALA A 638 -10.17 -30.62 2.79
C ALA A 638 -8.96 -31.53 2.55
N VAL A 639 -9.12 -32.60 1.73
CA VAL A 639 -8.02 -33.49 1.35
C VAL A 639 -6.96 -32.73 0.54
N ARG A 640 -7.36 -31.99 -0.49
CA ARG A 640 -6.44 -31.19 -1.31
C ARG A 640 -5.64 -30.21 -0.46
N LYS A 641 -6.32 -29.48 0.45
CA LYS A 641 -5.68 -28.55 1.39
C LYS A 641 -4.72 -29.28 2.35
N GLY A 642 -5.12 -30.42 2.90
CA GLY A 642 -4.25 -31.21 3.76
C GLY A 642 -3.02 -31.77 3.03
N LEU A 643 -3.17 -32.24 1.81
CA LEU A 643 -2.05 -32.68 0.99
C LEU A 643 -1.11 -31.53 0.60
N ALA A 644 -1.65 -30.33 0.32
CA ALA A 644 -0.84 -29.13 0.08
C ALA A 644 -0.01 -28.73 1.32
N GLN A 645 -0.57 -28.89 2.53
CA GLN A 645 0.12 -28.58 3.78
C GLN A 645 1.17 -29.62 4.20
N HIS A 646 0.87 -30.91 4.01
CA HIS A 646 1.68 -32.02 4.52
C HIS A 646 2.51 -32.71 3.44
N GLY A 647 2.31 -32.38 2.18
CA GLY A 647 2.96 -32.98 1.01
C GLY A 647 2.52 -34.42 0.76
N LEU A 648 2.86 -34.94 -0.42
CA LEU A 648 2.59 -36.36 -0.81
C LEU A 648 3.37 -37.35 0.05
N ALA A 649 4.46 -36.92 0.70
CA ALA A 649 5.24 -37.76 1.61
C ALA A 649 4.43 -38.23 2.82
N SER A 650 3.35 -37.55 3.17
CA SER A 650 2.44 -37.89 4.26
C SER A 650 1.54 -39.11 3.95
N LEU A 651 1.45 -39.49 2.71
CA LEU A 651 0.72 -40.70 2.29
C LEU A 651 1.49 -41.98 2.65
N SER A 652 0.75 -43.11 2.82
CA SER A 652 1.34 -44.39 3.15
C SER A 652 1.91 -45.05 1.90
N TRP A 653 3.17 -44.84 1.59
CA TRP A 653 3.90 -45.42 0.46
C TRP A 653 4.37 -46.83 0.77
N SER A 654 4.07 -47.81 -0.12
CA SER A 654 4.73 -49.09 -0.08
C SER A 654 6.17 -48.98 -0.60
N ALA A 655 7.03 -49.98 -0.28
CA ALA A 655 8.40 -49.99 -0.80
C ALA A 655 8.42 -49.94 -2.33
N THR A 656 7.51 -50.71 -3.00
CA THR A 656 7.37 -50.69 -4.46
C THR A 656 6.91 -49.35 -5.01
N ALA A 657 5.90 -48.73 -4.37
CA ALA A 657 5.42 -47.43 -4.80
C ALA A 657 6.48 -46.33 -4.62
N SER A 658 7.23 -46.35 -3.51
CA SER A 658 8.34 -45.44 -3.28
C SER A 658 9.44 -45.57 -4.32
N ASP A 659 9.78 -46.82 -4.70
CA ASP A 659 10.78 -47.09 -5.73
C ASP A 659 10.32 -46.57 -7.11
N LEU A 660 9.09 -46.90 -7.51
CA LEU A 660 8.47 -46.38 -8.73
C LEU A 660 8.48 -44.86 -8.77
N ARG A 661 8.13 -44.20 -7.65
CA ARG A 661 8.08 -42.74 -7.53
C ARG A 661 9.47 -42.15 -7.78
N ARG A 662 10.51 -42.69 -7.16
CA ARG A 662 11.91 -42.27 -7.35
C ARG A 662 12.36 -42.42 -8.81
N ARG A 663 12.07 -43.55 -9.44
CA ARG A 663 12.45 -43.83 -10.83
C ARG A 663 11.76 -42.88 -11.81
N ILE A 664 10.45 -42.64 -11.66
CA ILE A 664 9.69 -41.71 -12.51
C ILE A 664 10.24 -40.30 -12.33
N GLN A 665 10.45 -39.87 -11.07
CA GLN A 665 10.99 -38.51 -10.80
C GLN A 665 12.41 -38.34 -11.33
N TYR A 666 13.23 -39.38 -11.25
CA TYR A 666 14.58 -39.36 -11.79
C TYR A 666 14.58 -39.16 -13.32
N LEU A 667 13.71 -39.86 -14.05
CA LEU A 667 13.55 -39.69 -15.50
C LEU A 667 13.04 -38.28 -15.84
N HIS A 668 12.08 -37.78 -15.08
CA HIS A 668 11.58 -36.38 -15.22
C HIS A 668 12.70 -35.36 -15.04
N ASN A 669 13.47 -35.48 -13.94
CA ASN A 669 14.56 -34.54 -13.61
C ASN A 669 15.67 -34.56 -14.68
N ASN A 670 15.88 -35.67 -15.36
CA ASN A 670 16.87 -35.79 -16.45
C ASN A 670 16.28 -35.51 -17.84
N GLY A 671 15.07 -34.93 -17.94
CA GLY A 671 14.48 -34.47 -19.19
C GLY A 671 13.97 -35.55 -20.13
N VAL A 672 13.77 -36.79 -19.66
CA VAL A 672 13.21 -37.86 -20.47
C VAL A 672 11.75 -37.57 -20.80
N THR A 673 11.48 -37.30 -22.07
CA THR A 673 10.15 -36.90 -22.53
C THR A 673 9.06 -37.91 -22.15
N GLY A 674 7.94 -37.41 -21.62
CA GLY A 674 6.74 -38.20 -21.30
C GLY A 674 6.62 -38.59 -19.84
N TYR A 675 7.66 -38.49 -19.01
CA TYR A 675 7.57 -38.78 -17.57
C TYR A 675 7.17 -37.51 -16.80
N PRO A 676 6.03 -37.52 -16.07
CA PRO A 676 5.58 -36.38 -15.29
C PRO A 676 6.39 -36.22 -14.00
N THR A 677 6.35 -35.01 -13.42
CA THR A 677 6.83 -34.80 -12.04
C THR A 677 5.89 -35.49 -11.05
N VAL A 678 6.48 -36.16 -10.06
CA VAL A 678 5.77 -36.82 -8.94
C VAL A 678 6.36 -36.36 -7.59
N ALA A 679 7.01 -35.18 -7.58
CA ALA A 679 7.77 -34.71 -6.44
C ALA A 679 6.88 -34.31 -5.28
N ASP A 680 5.99 -33.33 -5.45
CA ASP A 680 5.14 -32.80 -4.40
C ASP A 680 3.73 -32.50 -4.90
N ALA A 681 2.80 -32.21 -3.98
CA ALA A 681 1.38 -31.99 -4.26
C ALA A 681 1.15 -30.83 -5.26
N GLU A 682 1.96 -29.77 -5.17
CA GLU A 682 1.86 -28.60 -6.03
C GLU A 682 2.22 -28.90 -7.49
N HIS A 683 3.14 -29.85 -7.72
CA HIS A 683 3.65 -30.22 -9.05
C HIS A 683 3.12 -31.57 -9.58
N ALA A 684 2.41 -32.32 -8.73
CA ALA A 684 1.88 -33.66 -9.08
C ALA A 684 0.35 -33.65 -9.29
N ALA A 685 -0.19 -32.61 -9.94
CA ALA A 685 -1.65 -32.42 -10.11
C ALA A 685 -2.37 -33.69 -10.64
N GLN A 686 -1.78 -34.40 -11.62
CA GLN A 686 -2.35 -35.63 -12.16
C GLN A 686 -2.49 -36.71 -11.10
N LEU A 687 -1.49 -36.87 -10.22
CA LEU A 687 -1.55 -37.83 -9.12
C LEU A 687 -2.66 -37.49 -8.11
N LEU A 688 -2.83 -36.18 -7.81
CA LEU A 688 -3.87 -35.73 -6.90
C LEU A 688 -5.27 -36.05 -7.38
N ASP A 689 -5.55 -35.92 -8.67
CA ASP A 689 -6.87 -36.23 -9.23
C ASP A 689 -7.31 -37.68 -9.04
N PHE A 690 -6.37 -38.63 -8.94
CA PHE A 690 -6.65 -40.03 -8.64
C PHE A 690 -6.64 -40.33 -7.14
N VAL A 691 -5.77 -39.66 -6.37
CA VAL A 691 -5.63 -39.94 -4.91
C VAL A 691 -6.77 -39.37 -4.10
N VAL A 692 -7.23 -38.15 -4.44
CA VAL A 692 -8.25 -37.44 -3.68
C VAL A 692 -9.57 -38.20 -3.58
N PRO A 693 -10.14 -38.78 -4.67
CA PRO A 693 -11.39 -39.52 -4.60
C PRO A 693 -11.33 -40.75 -3.65
N ASP A 694 -10.21 -41.48 -3.67
CA ASP A 694 -10.05 -42.63 -2.77
C ASP A 694 -9.97 -42.20 -1.31
N LEU A 695 -9.20 -41.14 -0.99
CA LEU A 695 -9.10 -40.64 0.36
C LEU A 695 -10.45 -40.09 0.87
N VAL A 696 -11.20 -39.43 0.01
CA VAL A 696 -12.57 -38.94 0.33
C VAL A 696 -13.53 -40.09 0.59
N ALA A 697 -13.39 -41.20 -0.15
CA ALA A 697 -14.18 -42.42 0.04
C ALA A 697 -13.72 -43.25 1.26
N GLY A 698 -12.69 -42.79 1.99
CA GLY A 698 -12.11 -43.50 3.12
C GLY A 698 -11.28 -44.73 2.69
N LYS A 699 -10.89 -44.81 1.44
CA LYS A 699 -10.08 -45.91 0.88
C LYS A 699 -8.60 -45.59 0.91
N ARG A 700 -7.78 -46.63 0.96
CA ARG A 700 -6.33 -46.46 0.75
C ARG A 700 -6.07 -46.35 -0.75
N PRO A 701 -5.43 -45.27 -1.25
CA PRO A 701 -5.08 -45.18 -2.67
C PRO A 701 -4.09 -46.27 -3.10
N ASP A 702 -4.33 -46.89 -4.24
CA ASP A 702 -3.32 -47.78 -4.87
C ASP A 702 -2.26 -46.93 -5.57
N LEU A 703 -1.32 -46.41 -4.80
CA LEU A 703 -0.23 -45.57 -5.31
C LEU A 703 0.67 -46.33 -6.32
N THR A 704 0.78 -47.65 -6.23
CA THR A 704 1.56 -48.47 -7.18
C THR A 704 0.89 -48.53 -8.55
N GLY A 705 -0.43 -48.80 -8.57
CA GLY A 705 -1.22 -48.83 -9.79
C GLY A 705 -1.30 -47.45 -10.45
N LEU A 706 -1.49 -46.41 -9.62
CA LEU A 706 -1.54 -45.04 -10.09
C LEU A 706 -0.22 -44.59 -10.75
N LEU A 707 0.92 -44.85 -10.11
CA LEU A 707 2.24 -44.50 -10.68
C LEU A 707 2.53 -45.27 -11.97
N ARG A 708 2.12 -46.53 -12.08
CA ARG A 708 2.22 -47.30 -13.32
C ARG A 708 1.37 -46.70 -14.44
N GLY A 709 0.18 -46.19 -14.12
CA GLY A 709 -0.69 -45.48 -15.06
C GLY A 709 -0.14 -44.16 -15.57
N LEU A 710 0.78 -43.53 -14.84
CA LEU A 710 1.47 -42.32 -15.27
C LEU A 710 2.64 -42.59 -16.24
N VAL A 711 3.09 -43.82 -16.36
CA VAL A 711 4.15 -44.18 -17.33
C VAL A 711 3.53 -44.19 -18.73
N PRO A 712 4.12 -43.47 -19.72
CA PRO A 712 3.61 -43.48 -21.08
C PRO A 712 3.51 -44.90 -21.66
N TRP A 713 2.47 -45.19 -22.41
CA TRP A 713 2.19 -46.51 -22.96
C TRP A 713 3.27 -46.99 -23.96
N ASP A 714 3.97 -46.09 -24.60
CA ASP A 714 5.07 -46.31 -25.55
C ASP A 714 6.44 -46.40 -24.89
N ARG A 715 6.51 -46.30 -23.56
CA ARG A 715 7.75 -46.34 -22.76
C ARG A 715 7.81 -47.61 -21.89
N ARG A 716 9.04 -48.05 -21.66
CA ARG A 716 9.32 -49.16 -20.75
C ARG A 716 10.15 -48.63 -19.58
N LEU A 717 9.51 -48.37 -18.45
CA LEU A 717 10.18 -47.82 -17.27
C LEU A 717 11.42 -48.66 -16.87
N ASP A 718 11.34 -49.99 -16.98
CA ASP A 718 12.45 -50.87 -16.63
C ASP A 718 13.62 -50.85 -17.64
N ALA A 719 13.36 -50.32 -18.84
CA ALA A 719 14.44 -50.05 -19.81
C ALA A 719 15.02 -48.65 -19.60
N ASP A 720 14.17 -47.66 -19.35
CA ASP A 720 14.59 -46.27 -19.18
C ASP A 720 15.24 -45.98 -17.80
N ALA A 721 14.78 -46.68 -16.75
CA ALA A 721 15.34 -46.62 -15.39
C ALA A 721 15.28 -48.00 -14.73
N PRO A 722 16.20 -48.94 -14.99
CA PRO A 722 16.18 -50.31 -14.50
C PRO A 722 16.28 -50.38 -12.96
N GLU A 723 15.68 -51.44 -12.36
CA GLU A 723 15.81 -51.67 -10.90
C GLU A 723 17.17 -52.23 -10.53
N THR A 724 17.79 -52.92 -11.46
CA THR A 724 19.04 -53.66 -11.23
C THR A 724 20.00 -53.42 -12.38
N LEU A 725 21.27 -53.63 -12.10
CA LEU A 725 22.36 -53.64 -13.08
C LEU A 725 23.14 -54.95 -12.97
N ASP A 726 23.38 -55.57 -14.10
CA ASP A 726 24.24 -56.77 -14.18
C ASP A 726 25.70 -56.34 -14.32
N LEU A 727 26.55 -56.95 -13.46
CA LEU A 727 27.99 -56.67 -13.43
C LEU A 727 28.75 -57.79 -14.09
N PRO A 728 29.96 -57.54 -14.65
CA PRO A 728 30.76 -58.56 -15.38
C PRO A 728 31.06 -59.81 -14.56
N GLY A 729 31.10 -59.72 -13.24
CA GLY A 729 31.26 -60.84 -12.32
C GLY A 729 30.04 -61.76 -12.19
N GLY A 730 28.99 -61.59 -13.03
CA GLY A 730 27.77 -62.35 -13.01
C GLY A 730 26.82 -62.04 -11.84
N ARG A 731 27.04 -60.94 -11.20
CA ARG A 731 26.23 -60.44 -10.07
C ARG A 731 25.29 -59.34 -10.51
N THR A 732 24.02 -59.50 -10.24
CA THR A 732 22.99 -58.47 -10.39
C THR A 732 22.91 -57.63 -9.10
N VAL A 733 23.03 -56.30 -9.21
CA VAL A 733 23.02 -55.39 -8.07
C VAL A 733 21.88 -54.37 -8.24
N ARG A 734 21.23 -54.06 -7.14
CA ARG A 734 20.11 -53.12 -7.15
C ARG A 734 20.58 -51.68 -7.26
N LEU A 735 19.98 -50.93 -8.16
CA LEU A 735 20.13 -49.48 -8.29
C LEU A 735 19.31 -48.78 -7.22
N ARG A 736 19.88 -47.76 -6.65
CA ARG A 736 19.21 -46.84 -5.71
C ARG A 736 19.09 -45.48 -6.36
N TYR A 737 17.87 -45.14 -6.72
CA TYR A 737 17.55 -43.83 -7.26
C TYR A 737 17.44 -42.80 -6.13
N PRO A 738 17.75 -41.51 -6.39
CA PRO A 738 17.64 -40.42 -5.42
C PRO A 738 16.23 -40.33 -4.82
N GLU A 739 16.12 -39.83 -3.60
CA GLU A 739 14.82 -39.48 -3.02
C GLU A 739 14.22 -38.33 -3.81
N VAL A 740 12.91 -38.21 -3.80
CA VAL A 740 12.18 -37.20 -4.55
C VAL A 740 12.52 -35.79 -4.06
N THR A 741 12.99 -35.65 -2.81
CA THR A 741 13.42 -34.42 -2.16
C THR A 741 14.90 -34.10 -2.36
N ASP A 742 15.68 -35.00 -2.95
CA ASP A 742 17.10 -34.79 -3.23
C ASP A 742 17.27 -33.79 -4.39
N ALA A 743 18.50 -33.28 -4.56
CA ALA A 743 18.80 -32.36 -5.64
C ALA A 743 18.42 -32.97 -7.01
N PRO A 744 17.82 -32.19 -7.94
CA PRO A 744 17.36 -32.73 -9.24
C PRO A 744 18.47 -33.38 -10.06
N ASP A 745 19.71 -33.02 -9.78
CA ASP A 745 20.90 -33.54 -10.45
C ASP A 745 21.58 -34.70 -9.70
N ALA A 746 21.02 -35.23 -8.65
CA ALA A 746 21.56 -36.35 -7.90
C ALA A 746 21.63 -37.62 -8.79
N PRO A 747 22.77 -38.36 -8.81
CA PRO A 747 22.91 -39.58 -9.62
C PRO A 747 22.19 -40.78 -9.00
N ALA A 748 21.85 -41.74 -9.84
CA ALA A 748 21.53 -43.10 -9.36
C ALA A 748 22.78 -43.75 -8.77
N VAL A 749 22.64 -44.49 -7.66
CA VAL A 749 23.75 -45.06 -6.89
C VAL A 749 23.70 -46.56 -6.86
N ILE A 750 24.86 -47.19 -6.99
CA ILE A 750 25.04 -48.62 -6.81
C ILE A 750 26.11 -48.87 -5.74
N ALA A 751 25.81 -49.74 -4.77
CA ALA A 751 26.76 -50.11 -3.74
C ALA A 751 27.15 -51.58 -3.95
N THR A 752 28.41 -51.83 -4.31
CA THR A 752 28.89 -53.15 -4.64
C THR A 752 30.35 -53.36 -4.26
N ARG A 753 30.80 -54.59 -4.17
CA ARG A 753 32.23 -54.89 -3.95
C ARG A 753 33.04 -54.43 -5.15
N LEU A 754 34.19 -53.85 -4.92
CA LEU A 754 35.08 -53.40 -5.96
C LEU A 754 35.41 -54.52 -6.98
N GLN A 755 35.56 -55.81 -6.50
CA GLN A 755 35.84 -56.94 -7.38
C GLN A 755 34.69 -57.24 -8.34
N ASP A 756 33.45 -56.95 -7.99
CA ASP A 756 32.29 -57.21 -8.86
C ASP A 756 32.30 -56.27 -10.09
N CYS A 757 33.09 -55.18 -10.05
CA CYS A 757 33.24 -54.20 -11.15
C CYS A 757 34.46 -54.49 -12.05
N PHE A 758 35.25 -55.53 -11.77
CA PHE A 758 36.37 -55.90 -12.64
C PHE A 758 35.86 -56.33 -14.05
N GLY A 759 36.54 -55.82 -15.07
CA GLY A 759 36.10 -55.94 -16.45
C GLY A 759 35.28 -54.74 -16.98
N MET A 760 34.89 -53.83 -16.12
CA MET A 760 34.24 -52.58 -16.54
C MET A 760 35.25 -51.43 -16.59
N TYR A 761 35.25 -50.70 -17.71
CA TYR A 761 36.04 -49.47 -17.82
C TYR A 761 35.13 -48.24 -17.91
N GLY A 762 34.07 -48.32 -18.67
CA GLY A 762 33.06 -47.26 -18.74
C GLY A 762 32.05 -47.33 -17.62
N SER A 763 31.65 -46.18 -17.07
CA SER A 763 30.53 -46.09 -16.16
C SER A 763 29.21 -46.11 -16.95
N PRO A 764 28.28 -47.02 -16.66
CA PRO A 764 26.96 -47.02 -17.31
C PRO A 764 26.20 -45.70 -17.03
N GLU A 765 25.35 -45.31 -17.98
CA GLU A 765 24.51 -44.17 -17.91
C GLU A 765 23.03 -44.53 -17.88
N ILE A 766 22.24 -43.79 -17.08
CA ILE A 766 20.78 -43.89 -17.06
C ILE A 766 20.24 -42.47 -17.34
N ALA A 767 19.41 -42.34 -18.35
CA ALA A 767 18.86 -41.05 -18.78
C ALA A 767 19.95 -39.99 -19.07
N GLY A 768 21.07 -40.45 -19.68
CA GLY A 768 22.20 -39.57 -20.03
C GLY A 768 23.08 -39.17 -18.83
N ARG A 769 22.91 -39.78 -17.66
CA ARG A 769 23.68 -39.49 -16.45
C ARG A 769 24.44 -40.72 -15.98
N ARG A 770 25.71 -40.56 -15.65
CA ARG A 770 26.55 -41.65 -15.13
C ARG A 770 26.07 -42.13 -13.77
N ILE A 771 26.08 -43.45 -13.56
CA ILE A 771 25.79 -44.04 -12.27
C ILE A 771 26.96 -43.81 -11.32
N GLN A 772 26.67 -43.49 -10.08
CA GLN A 772 27.68 -43.36 -9.04
C GLN A 772 27.90 -44.71 -8.34
N PHE A 773 29.12 -45.19 -8.34
CA PHE A 773 29.55 -46.43 -7.67
C PHE A 773 30.05 -46.13 -6.26
N GLN A 774 29.46 -46.74 -5.27
CA GLN A 774 29.97 -46.87 -3.91
C GLN A 774 30.74 -48.20 -3.84
N LEU A 775 32.02 -48.16 -4.10
CA LEU A 775 32.89 -49.34 -4.11
C LEU A 775 33.19 -49.80 -2.69
N LEU A 776 32.90 -51.10 -2.42
CA LEU A 776 33.06 -51.68 -1.08
C LEU A 776 34.19 -52.73 -1.07
N SER A 777 34.84 -52.86 0.10
CA SER A 777 35.77 -53.93 0.39
C SER A 777 35.05 -55.32 0.43
N PRO A 778 35.80 -56.43 0.41
CA PRO A 778 35.23 -57.75 0.63
C PRO A 778 34.40 -57.85 1.94
N ALA A 779 34.72 -57.07 2.95
CA ALA A 779 33.99 -56.95 4.22
C ALA A 779 32.89 -55.90 4.22
N GLN A 780 32.43 -55.45 3.04
CA GLN A 780 31.33 -54.50 2.88
C GLN A 780 31.61 -53.06 3.48
N ARG A 781 32.88 -52.68 3.60
CA ARG A 781 33.25 -51.32 4.07
C ARG A 781 33.51 -50.42 2.87
N PRO A 782 33.11 -49.14 2.91
CA PRO A 782 33.37 -48.22 1.82
C PRO A 782 34.87 -48.08 1.53
N LEU A 783 35.24 -48.13 0.26
CA LEU A 783 36.60 -47.91 -0.25
C LEU A 783 36.72 -46.64 -1.06
N ALA A 784 35.77 -46.40 -1.97
CA ALA A 784 35.75 -45.22 -2.81
C ALA A 784 34.33 -44.95 -3.30
N ILE A 785 34.07 -43.71 -3.72
CA ILE A 785 32.85 -43.29 -4.44
C ILE A 785 33.33 -42.67 -5.73
N THR A 786 32.81 -43.14 -6.87
CA THR A 786 33.16 -42.65 -8.20
C THR A 786 31.98 -42.79 -9.15
N ASP A 787 31.83 -41.86 -10.07
CA ASP A 787 30.99 -41.94 -11.27
C ASP A 787 31.81 -42.20 -12.54
N ASP A 788 33.12 -42.22 -12.42
CA ASP A 788 34.09 -42.51 -13.49
C ASP A 788 34.98 -43.69 -13.07
N LEU A 789 34.53 -44.90 -13.43
CA LEU A 789 35.28 -46.12 -13.15
C LEU A 789 36.63 -46.16 -13.88
N GLY A 790 36.70 -45.66 -15.12
CA GLY A 790 37.95 -45.61 -15.90
C GLY A 790 39.00 -44.74 -15.20
N GLY A 791 38.66 -43.52 -14.86
CA GLY A 791 39.54 -42.64 -14.13
C GLY A 791 39.90 -43.14 -12.74
N PHE A 792 39.01 -43.86 -12.08
CA PHE A 792 39.32 -44.53 -10.80
C PHE A 792 40.36 -45.64 -10.99
N TRP A 793 40.26 -46.52 -12.05
CA TRP A 793 41.21 -47.57 -12.34
C TRP A 793 42.59 -47.03 -12.66
N ASP A 794 42.66 -45.98 -13.44
CA ASP A 794 43.90 -45.34 -13.84
C ASP A 794 44.62 -44.55 -12.71
N GLY A 795 43.86 -44.11 -11.73
CA GLY A 795 44.33 -43.27 -10.64
C GLY A 795 44.29 -43.92 -9.25
N ALA A 796 43.17 -43.66 -8.51
CA ALA A 796 43.02 -43.99 -7.09
C ALA A 796 43.08 -45.49 -6.78
N TYR A 797 42.74 -46.35 -7.73
CA TYR A 797 42.80 -47.83 -7.54
C TYR A 797 44.18 -48.33 -7.12
N ARG A 798 45.29 -47.78 -7.61
CA ARG A 798 46.64 -48.22 -7.25
C ARG A 798 46.87 -48.16 -5.73
N GLN A 799 46.43 -47.11 -5.10
CA GLN A 799 46.52 -46.93 -3.66
C GLN A 799 45.60 -47.91 -2.93
N VAL A 800 44.32 -47.98 -3.34
CA VAL A 800 43.35 -48.93 -2.78
C VAL A 800 43.86 -50.40 -2.90
N ARG A 801 44.43 -50.78 -4.05
CA ARG A 801 45.03 -52.09 -4.27
C ARG A 801 46.17 -52.37 -3.30
N SER A 802 47.10 -51.44 -3.12
CA SER A 802 48.23 -51.58 -2.20
C SER A 802 47.79 -51.85 -0.76
N GLU A 803 46.80 -51.10 -0.28
CA GLU A 803 46.26 -51.25 1.08
C GLU A 803 45.44 -52.53 1.24
N MET A 804 44.59 -52.83 0.26
CA MET A 804 43.64 -53.94 0.38
C MET A 804 44.22 -55.31 0.10
N ARG A 805 45.26 -55.41 -0.74
CA ARG A 805 45.99 -56.66 -1.01
C ARG A 805 46.63 -57.26 0.26
N GLY A 806 47.17 -56.42 1.13
CA GLY A 806 47.70 -56.88 2.42
C GLY A 806 46.60 -57.30 3.40
N ARG A 807 45.43 -56.60 3.37
CA ARG A 807 44.32 -56.85 4.30
C ARG A 807 43.42 -58.04 3.85
N TYR A 808 43.26 -58.26 2.52
CA TYR A 808 42.41 -59.30 1.96
C TYR A 808 43.17 -60.16 0.89
N PRO A 809 44.21 -60.88 1.26
CA PRO A 809 45.09 -61.60 0.31
C PRO A 809 44.41 -62.75 -0.44
N LYS A 810 43.26 -63.26 0.03
CA LYS A 810 42.45 -64.29 -0.60
C LYS A 810 41.57 -63.85 -1.75
N HIS A 811 41.46 -62.50 -1.96
CA HIS A 811 40.65 -61.87 -3.03
C HIS A 811 41.58 -61.38 -4.17
N PRO A 812 41.07 -61.42 -5.44
CA PRO A 812 41.86 -60.91 -6.58
C PRO A 812 42.06 -59.40 -6.49
N TRP A 813 43.31 -58.96 -6.78
CA TRP A 813 43.72 -57.56 -6.86
C TRP A 813 44.61 -57.33 -8.09
N PRO A 814 44.00 -57.41 -9.31
CA PRO A 814 44.76 -57.28 -10.54
C PRO A 814 45.43 -55.92 -10.71
N GLU A 815 46.48 -55.81 -11.51
CA GLU A 815 47.12 -54.54 -11.80
C GLU A 815 46.32 -53.68 -12.75
N LYS A 816 45.59 -54.34 -13.66
CA LYS A 816 44.72 -53.68 -14.65
C LYS A 816 43.33 -54.30 -14.56
N PRO A 817 42.44 -53.75 -13.75
CA PRO A 817 41.10 -54.30 -13.53
C PRO A 817 40.08 -54.05 -14.67
N GLY A 818 40.47 -53.31 -15.73
CA GLY A 818 39.61 -52.98 -16.87
C GLY A 818 39.38 -54.18 -17.82
N PRO A 819 38.77 -54.00 -19.01
CA PRO A 819 38.31 -55.04 -19.93
C PRO A 819 39.40 -55.99 -20.53
N HIS A 820 40.67 -55.77 -20.19
CA HIS A 820 41.80 -56.59 -20.64
C HIS A 820 42.13 -57.79 -19.74
N LEU A 821 41.18 -58.21 -18.86
CA LEU A 821 41.32 -59.39 -17.99
C LEU A 821 40.93 -60.74 -18.67
N SER A 822 40.74 -60.81 -19.98
CA SER A 822 40.56 -62.02 -20.72
C SER A 822 41.89 -62.47 -21.39
N GLU A 823 42.86 -62.86 -20.58
CA GLU A 823 43.91 -63.88 -20.89
C GLU A 823 44.21 -64.64 -19.59
#